data_ffa32cabd9cd6e43bc04753fac4927e8
#
_entry.id   ffa32cabd9cd6e43bc04753fac4927e8
#
_cell.length_a   1.000
_cell.length_b   1.000
_cell.length_c   1.000
_cell.angle_alpha   90.00
_cell.angle_beta   90.00
_cell.angle_gamma   90.00
#
_symmetry.space_group_name_H-M   'P 1'
#
loop_
_entity.id
_entity.type
_entity.pdbx_description
1 polymer ?
#
loop_
_entity_poly.entity_id
_entity_poly.type
_entity_poly.pdbx_seq_one_letter_code
_entity_poly.pdbx_strand_id
1 'polypeptide(L)'
;MKKILYIFLIAVVVASCARMGSPDGGWYDDDPPRVLYSTPAEQATNVKQKKMTIYFDEFIKLADPTQNVIVSPPQLEMPEIKATGRKIVIELQDTLIPNTTYTVDFSDAISDNNEGNPMGNYTYTFSTGEQIDTFEVAGNVLDTSNLEPVKDISVGLYADLADSAFRTKPLLRIARTDGRGRFCIRGVAPGEYRVYALQDMDANFMFSQKSEMIAFSHQTYKPTAGPDIRQDTIWRDSLHIDNILQVPYTHFYPDDIVMLAFQEVQTDRYLLKTERKEPDRIGVYFSYGNKQLPILRGLNFDADSAFILESTPKQDTLTYWLRDTMLVNKDTLELSMEYLMTDTLGKLVTQIDTLELVAKTPYAKRLKQKQKEFEEWQKEQEKKKKREEPYDSIYPAKPLEMKYEVSQSMDPNRSVFFETPTPLAHLDTAAIHLYSKIDTLWYRAPFEFHKVDSVLRRYEMVVDWHPDTEYSLEIDSAAFVDIYGLASKPYKEGIKVKSLDEYATLQMKMSGTDSKQLVAQLLDGSDKVVQEVLMESDGSAQFYYIKPGTYYCRAFVDRNGNGKWDTGNYDADLQPEEVYYYNREIEAKAKFDLTLQWNLTERKLNQQKPGKITKQQPDKEKKKKQNRNAERARQLGIEYVKKQAVK
;
A
#
# COMPACT_ATOMS: atom_id res chain seq x y z
N MET A 1 -60.51 55.18 16.87
CA MET A 1 -59.17 55.79 16.70
C MET A 1 -58.16 55.30 17.69
N LYS A 2 -58.38 55.15 19.01
CA LYS A 2 -57.37 54.67 19.97
C LYS A 2 -56.89 53.25 19.70
N LYS A 3 -57.71 52.32 19.25
CA LYS A 3 -57.29 50.93 18.93
C LYS A 3 -56.37 50.80 17.69
N ILE A 4 -56.60 51.71 16.69
CA ILE A 4 -55.74 51.74 15.49
C ILE A 4 -54.37 52.32 15.80
N LEU A 5 -54.31 53.29 16.72
CA LEU A 5 -53.03 53.87 17.18
C LEU A 5 -52.19 52.85 17.93
N TYR A 6 -52.81 51.96 18.73
CA TYR A 6 -52.07 50.87 19.42
C TYR A 6 -51.54 49.79 18.45
N ILE A 7 -52.30 49.47 17.40
CA ILE A 7 -51.84 48.51 16.37
C ILE A 7 -50.73 49.12 15.56
N PHE A 8 -50.72 50.42 15.29
CA PHE A 8 -49.64 51.10 14.60
C PHE A 8 -48.40 51.22 15.47
N LEU A 9 -48.54 51.42 16.78
CA LEU A 9 -47.42 51.47 17.74
C LEU A 9 -46.78 50.08 17.91
N ILE A 10 -47.56 49.00 17.95
CA ILE A 10 -47.08 47.64 18.00
C ILE A 10 -46.35 47.26 16.68
N ALA A 11 -46.86 47.68 15.53
CA ALA A 11 -46.26 47.45 14.23
C ALA A 11 -44.89 48.16 14.09
N VAL A 12 -44.70 49.33 14.68
CA VAL A 12 -43.40 50.06 14.70
C VAL A 12 -42.39 49.39 15.62
N VAL A 13 -42.83 48.78 16.73
CA VAL A 13 -41.93 48.06 17.66
C VAL A 13 -41.48 46.72 17.05
N VAL A 14 -42.31 46.04 16.25
CA VAL A 14 -41.94 44.79 15.59
C VAL A 14 -41.03 45.02 14.35
N ALA A 15 -41.05 46.21 13.76
CA ALA A 15 -40.20 46.58 12.63
C ALA A 15 -38.77 47.00 13.05
N SER A 16 -38.51 47.14 14.36
CA SER A 16 -37.13 47.35 14.88
C SER A 16 -36.36 46.05 14.93
N CYS A 17 -36.05 45.47 13.77
CA CYS A 17 -34.98 44.50 13.67
C CYS A 17 -33.67 45.20 14.00
N ALA A 18 -33.27 45.14 15.26
CA ALA A 18 -31.89 45.40 15.62
C ALA A 18 -31.04 44.39 14.85
N ARG A 19 -30.40 44.81 13.79
CA ARG A 19 -29.25 44.07 13.27
C ARG A 19 -28.23 44.04 14.40
N MET A 20 -28.05 42.87 14.98
CA MET A 20 -26.83 42.64 15.77
C MET A 20 -25.68 42.86 14.79
N GLY A 21 -25.09 44.02 14.83
CA GLY A 21 -23.78 44.25 14.19
C GLY A 21 -22.79 43.31 14.86
N SER A 22 -22.44 42.24 14.19
CA SER A 22 -21.18 41.58 14.52
C SER A 22 -20.13 42.68 14.39
N PRO A 23 -19.26 42.86 15.38
CA PRO A 23 -18.14 43.80 15.23
C PRO A 23 -17.40 43.43 13.97
N ASP A 24 -17.36 44.32 12.99
CA ASP A 24 -16.53 44.18 11.80
C ASP A 24 -15.09 44.20 12.29
N GLY A 25 -14.51 43.01 12.52
CA GLY A 25 -13.12 42.89 12.96
C GLY A 25 -12.18 43.65 12.03
N GLY A 26 -10.99 43.99 12.51
CA GLY A 26 -9.94 44.63 11.73
C GLY A 26 -9.56 43.87 10.43
N TRP A 27 -8.54 44.34 9.74
CA TRP A 27 -7.90 43.60 8.67
C TRP A 27 -7.35 42.28 9.21
N TYR A 28 -7.40 41.24 8.39
CA TYR A 28 -6.76 39.98 8.74
C TYR A 28 -5.25 40.17 8.83
N ASP A 29 -4.62 39.54 9.81
CA ASP A 29 -3.16 39.46 9.86
C ASP A 29 -2.69 38.51 8.76
N ASP A 30 -1.82 39.01 7.91
CA ASP A 30 -1.21 38.25 6.82
C ASP A 30 0.25 37.89 7.12
N ASP A 31 0.81 38.32 8.25
CA ASP A 31 2.18 38.00 8.60
C ASP A 31 2.26 36.68 9.39
N PRO A 32 3.27 35.83 9.14
CA PRO A 32 3.51 34.64 9.95
C PRO A 32 4.12 34.99 11.31
N PRO A 33 3.94 34.15 12.34
CA PRO A 33 4.56 34.36 13.63
C PRO A 33 6.10 34.39 13.53
N ARG A 34 6.73 35.22 14.34
CA ARG A 34 8.18 35.39 14.41
C ARG A 34 8.71 35.09 15.78
N VAL A 35 9.87 34.42 15.86
CA VAL A 35 10.57 34.20 17.10
C VAL A 35 11.17 35.54 17.60
N LEU A 36 10.85 35.92 18.81
CA LEU A 36 11.44 37.09 19.46
C LEU A 36 12.75 36.75 20.17
N TYR A 37 12.74 35.70 20.97
CA TYR A 37 13.88 35.14 21.66
C TYR A 37 13.58 33.75 22.21
N SER A 38 14.61 33.06 22.67
CA SER A 38 14.46 31.76 23.34
C SER A 38 15.33 31.71 24.61
N THR A 39 14.99 30.78 25.48
CA THR A 39 15.78 30.50 26.70
C THR A 39 15.99 28.99 26.82
N PRO A 40 17.22 28.46 26.65
CA PRO A 40 18.45 29.17 26.23
C PRO A 40 18.28 29.88 24.86
N ALA A 41 19.18 30.82 24.58
CA ALA A 41 19.20 31.47 23.28
C ALA A 41 19.39 30.43 22.15
N GLU A 42 18.89 30.72 20.98
CA GLU A 42 19.18 29.87 19.79
C GLU A 42 20.70 29.85 19.57
N GLN A 43 21.22 28.66 19.21
CA GLN A 43 22.65 28.36 19.08
C GLN A 43 23.47 28.55 20.38
N ALA A 44 22.84 28.49 21.56
CA ALA A 44 23.54 28.49 22.80
C ALA A 44 24.43 27.27 22.99
N THR A 45 25.59 27.45 23.61
CA THR A 45 26.54 26.39 23.93
C THR A 45 26.59 26.13 25.45
N ASN A 46 27.19 25.01 25.88
CA ASN A 46 27.29 24.59 27.25
C ASN A 46 25.95 24.51 28.02
N VAL A 47 24.88 24.20 27.30
CA VAL A 47 23.53 24.08 27.86
C VAL A 47 23.42 22.82 28.72
N LYS A 48 22.95 22.98 29.96
CA LYS A 48 22.76 21.86 30.91
C LYS A 48 21.31 21.61 31.28
N GLN A 49 20.44 22.58 30.98
CA GLN A 49 19.02 22.51 31.33
C GLN A 49 18.24 21.69 30.28
N LYS A 50 17.30 20.88 30.75
CA LYS A 50 16.41 20.08 29.93
C LYS A 50 15.17 20.82 29.42
N LYS A 51 14.93 22.01 29.96
CA LYS A 51 13.76 22.84 29.64
C LYS A 51 14.17 24.06 28.82
N MET A 52 13.54 24.19 27.65
CA MET A 52 13.71 25.29 26.71
C MET A 52 12.37 25.99 26.48
N THR A 53 12.42 27.29 26.21
CA THR A 53 11.22 28.09 25.93
C THR A 53 11.50 29.03 24.76
N ILE A 54 10.66 29.00 23.75
CA ILE A 54 10.74 29.87 22.56
C ILE A 54 9.57 30.84 22.62
N TYR A 55 9.84 32.14 22.49
CA TYR A 55 8.84 33.22 22.58
C TYR A 55 8.58 33.85 21.22
N PHE A 56 7.31 34.11 20.93
CA PHE A 56 6.83 34.65 19.67
C PHE A 56 6.17 36.03 19.86
N ASP A 57 6.09 36.79 18.78
CA ASP A 57 5.44 38.11 18.73
C ASP A 57 3.91 38.02 18.87
N GLU A 58 3.32 36.87 18.54
CA GLU A 58 1.88 36.65 18.58
C GLU A 58 1.49 35.28 19.19
N PHE A 59 0.18 35.03 19.32
CA PHE A 59 -0.36 33.75 19.80
C PHE A 59 -0.17 32.68 18.74
N ILE A 60 0.43 31.56 19.12
CA ILE A 60 0.78 30.47 18.22
C ILE A 60 -0.01 29.21 18.52
N LYS A 61 -0.15 28.40 17.47
CA LYS A 61 -0.66 27.03 17.50
C LYS A 61 0.43 26.08 17.02
N LEU A 62 0.57 24.96 17.71
CA LEU A 62 1.47 23.88 17.34
C LEU A 62 0.62 22.67 16.91
N ALA A 63 0.77 22.26 15.66
CA ALA A 63 0.02 21.14 15.09
C ALA A 63 0.70 19.82 15.46
N ASP A 64 -0.01 18.97 16.19
CA ASP A 64 0.38 17.60 16.57
C ASP A 64 1.89 17.44 16.85
N PRO A 65 2.38 17.97 18.01
CA PRO A 65 3.81 18.02 18.29
C PRO A 65 4.46 16.64 18.36
N THR A 66 3.71 15.62 18.74
CA THR A 66 4.21 14.23 18.82
C THR A 66 4.59 13.67 17.46
N GLN A 67 3.84 14.05 16.42
CA GLN A 67 4.10 13.57 15.06
C GLN A 67 4.99 14.52 14.25
N ASN A 68 4.85 15.82 14.44
CA ASN A 68 5.47 16.81 13.57
C ASN A 68 6.75 17.45 14.13
N VAL A 69 7.08 17.22 15.40
CA VAL A 69 8.30 17.76 15.98
C VAL A 69 9.32 16.66 16.23
N ILE A 70 10.52 16.85 15.70
CA ILE A 70 11.59 15.85 15.78
C ILE A 70 12.72 16.41 16.62
N VAL A 71 13.07 15.68 17.66
CA VAL A 71 14.24 15.97 18.50
C VAL A 71 15.40 15.07 18.07
N SER A 72 16.56 15.68 17.80
CA SER A 72 17.78 14.94 17.41
C SER A 72 18.97 15.43 18.25
N PRO A 73 19.70 14.52 18.95
CA PRO A 73 19.50 13.08 19.07
C PRO A 73 18.12 12.68 19.58
N PRO A 74 17.62 11.48 19.18
CA PRO A 74 16.31 11.03 19.60
C PRO A 74 16.23 10.84 21.12
N GLN A 75 15.03 10.96 21.68
CA GLN A 75 14.75 10.76 23.10
C GLN A 75 14.00 9.43 23.27
N LEU A 76 14.48 8.54 24.14
CA LEU A 76 13.79 7.29 24.48
C LEU A 76 12.53 7.57 25.27
N GLU A 77 12.58 8.52 26.21
CA GLU A 77 11.39 9.03 26.88
C GLU A 77 10.84 10.23 26.08
N MET A 78 9.56 10.16 25.73
CA MET A 78 8.91 11.17 24.88
C MET A 78 9.04 12.57 25.49
N PRO A 79 9.59 13.55 24.74
CA PRO A 79 9.72 14.92 25.20
C PRO A 79 8.34 15.59 25.33
N GLU A 80 8.18 16.45 26.34
CA GLU A 80 6.97 17.25 26.50
C GLU A 80 7.11 18.57 25.74
N ILE A 81 6.33 18.73 24.64
CA ILE A 81 6.38 19.91 23.77
C ILE A 81 4.99 20.53 23.71
N LYS A 82 4.82 21.75 24.19
CA LYS A 82 3.51 22.42 24.29
C LYS A 82 3.58 23.88 23.86
N ALA A 83 2.59 24.31 23.09
CA ALA A 83 2.33 25.72 22.82
C ALA A 83 1.38 26.29 23.88
N THR A 84 1.73 27.42 24.45
CA THR A 84 0.91 28.12 25.46
C THR A 84 0.99 29.63 25.23
N GLY A 85 -0.08 30.21 24.69
CA GLY A 85 -0.12 31.63 24.38
C GLY A 85 0.88 32.01 23.30
N ARG A 86 1.87 32.81 23.63
CA ARG A 86 2.94 33.28 22.73
C ARG A 86 4.27 32.53 22.92
N LYS A 87 4.22 31.30 23.42
CA LYS A 87 5.45 30.53 23.66
C LYS A 87 5.26 29.04 23.39
N ILE A 88 6.35 28.39 22.98
CA ILE A 88 6.52 26.94 22.99
C ILE A 88 7.44 26.59 24.15
N VAL A 89 7.03 25.61 24.95
CA VAL A 89 7.85 25.00 26.00
C VAL A 89 8.23 23.61 25.56
N ILE A 90 9.52 23.30 25.61
CA ILE A 90 10.12 22.00 25.30
C ILE A 90 10.76 21.50 26.58
N GLU A 91 10.43 20.28 27.01
CA GLU A 91 11.03 19.63 28.18
C GLU A 91 11.51 18.24 27.78
N LEU A 92 12.82 18.07 27.67
CA LEU A 92 13.48 16.81 27.36
C LEU A 92 13.49 15.93 28.59
N GLN A 93 13.16 14.63 28.42
CA GLN A 93 13.07 13.71 29.56
C GLN A 93 14.42 13.00 29.80
N ASP A 94 15.09 12.60 28.75
CA ASP A 94 16.37 11.91 28.83
C ASP A 94 17.50 12.81 29.33
N THR A 95 18.56 12.19 29.86
CA THR A 95 19.79 12.88 30.19
C THR A 95 20.48 13.39 28.93
N LEU A 96 20.85 14.67 28.93
CA LEU A 96 21.52 15.27 27.78
C LEU A 96 22.91 14.64 27.57
N ILE A 97 23.18 14.23 26.31
CA ILE A 97 24.47 13.68 25.92
C ILE A 97 25.50 14.79 25.92
N PRO A 98 26.70 14.61 26.60
CA PRO A 98 27.74 15.63 26.62
C PRO A 98 28.30 15.92 25.21
N ASN A 99 28.81 17.14 25.04
CA ASN A 99 29.47 17.60 23.80
C ASN A 99 28.68 17.30 22.53
N THR A 100 27.36 17.55 22.58
CA THR A 100 26.43 17.15 21.51
C THR A 100 25.55 18.34 21.14
N THR A 101 25.43 18.59 19.86
CA THR A 101 24.47 19.56 19.32
C THR A 101 23.08 18.92 19.26
N TYR A 102 22.09 19.57 19.83
CA TYR A 102 20.67 19.17 19.76
C TYR A 102 19.93 20.03 18.77
N THR A 103 19.07 19.44 17.99
CA THR A 103 18.14 20.10 17.09
C THR A 103 16.70 19.70 17.42
N VAL A 104 15.80 20.67 17.49
CA VAL A 104 14.35 20.47 17.59
C VAL A 104 13.74 21.02 16.32
N ASP A 105 13.38 20.13 15.41
CA ASP A 105 12.82 20.49 14.11
C ASP A 105 11.29 20.50 14.22
N PHE A 106 10.70 21.67 14.06
CA PHE A 106 9.25 21.86 14.05
C PHE A 106 8.66 21.72 12.66
N SER A 107 9.52 21.60 11.64
CA SER A 107 9.06 21.59 10.25
C SER A 107 8.07 22.74 9.97
N ASP A 108 6.86 22.46 9.50
CA ASP A 108 5.79 23.44 9.28
C ASP A 108 4.69 23.41 10.36
N ALA A 109 4.97 22.83 11.53
CA ALA A 109 3.97 22.64 12.59
C ALA A 109 3.51 23.93 13.25
N ILE A 110 4.31 25.02 13.18
CA ILE A 110 4.02 26.29 13.86
C ILE A 110 3.18 27.18 12.92
N SER A 111 2.07 27.69 13.44
CA SER A 111 1.24 28.70 12.78
C SER A 111 0.70 29.70 13.82
N ASP A 112 0.26 30.90 13.37
CA ASP A 112 -0.53 31.75 14.25
C ASP A 112 -1.86 31.09 14.63
N ASN A 113 -2.39 31.48 15.80
CA ASN A 113 -3.61 30.88 16.34
C ASN A 113 -4.89 31.42 15.71
N ASN A 114 -4.87 32.61 15.15
CA ASN A 114 -6.08 33.31 14.70
C ASN A 114 -6.36 33.03 13.23
N GLU A 115 -5.43 33.38 12.34
CA GLU A 115 -5.55 33.25 10.89
C GLU A 115 -5.03 31.92 10.36
N GLY A 116 -4.13 31.27 11.09
CA GLY A 116 -3.46 30.03 10.71
C GLY A 116 -2.35 30.24 9.67
N ASN A 117 -1.69 31.42 9.66
CA ASN A 117 -0.55 31.68 8.80
C ASN A 117 0.63 30.80 9.23
N PRO A 118 1.19 29.94 8.36
CA PRO A 118 2.30 29.07 8.72
C PRO A 118 3.59 29.89 8.87
N MET A 119 4.39 29.57 9.90
CA MET A 119 5.71 30.13 10.08
C MET A 119 6.70 29.63 8.99
N GLY A 120 6.46 28.45 8.46
CA GLY A 120 7.40 27.73 7.62
C GLY A 120 8.32 26.82 8.43
N ASN A 121 9.35 26.29 7.77
CA ASN A 121 10.29 25.39 8.43
C ASN A 121 11.12 26.13 9.46
N TYR A 122 11.03 25.68 10.72
CA TYR A 122 11.80 26.22 11.84
C TYR A 122 12.49 25.10 12.62
N THR A 123 13.78 25.26 12.88
CA THR A 123 14.58 24.34 13.68
C THR A 123 15.30 25.13 14.78
N TYR A 124 15.02 24.78 16.03
CA TYR A 124 15.73 25.32 17.20
C TYR A 124 16.96 24.46 17.51
N THR A 125 18.13 25.08 17.68
CA THR A 125 19.41 24.40 17.87
C THR A 125 20.14 24.90 19.11
N PHE A 126 20.75 23.99 19.89
CA PHE A 126 21.65 24.29 21.00
C PHE A 126 22.70 23.19 21.16
N SER A 127 23.75 23.41 21.91
CA SER A 127 24.80 22.42 22.23
C SER A 127 25.05 22.28 23.70
N THR A 128 25.29 21.06 24.16
CA THR A 128 25.78 20.76 25.51
C THR A 128 27.31 20.95 25.62
N GLY A 129 28.01 21.07 24.51
CA GLY A 129 29.43 21.34 24.37
C GLY A 129 29.73 22.80 24.06
N GLU A 130 30.98 23.09 23.74
CA GLU A 130 31.48 24.44 23.44
C GLU A 130 31.18 24.88 21.99
N GLN A 131 30.84 23.95 21.11
CA GLN A 131 30.65 24.20 19.69
C GLN A 131 29.26 23.71 19.22
N ILE A 132 28.77 24.34 18.15
CA ILE A 132 27.58 23.92 17.41
C ILE A 132 28.06 23.22 16.16
N ASP A 133 27.61 21.97 15.97
CA ASP A 133 27.82 21.25 14.72
C ASP A 133 26.84 21.77 13.67
N THR A 134 27.33 22.03 12.47
CA THR A 134 26.55 22.72 11.43
C THR A 134 26.38 21.91 10.14
N PHE A 135 27.06 20.77 9.99
CA PHE A 135 26.91 19.98 8.76
C PHE A 135 25.51 19.38 8.64
N GLU A 136 25.13 19.13 7.39
CA GLU A 136 23.90 18.47 7.03
C GLU A 136 24.17 17.25 6.15
N VAL A 137 23.31 16.24 6.25
CA VAL A 137 23.30 15.05 5.40
C VAL A 137 21.88 14.87 4.87
N ALA A 138 21.71 14.86 3.56
CA ALA A 138 20.40 14.82 2.95
C ALA A 138 20.28 13.76 1.83
N GLY A 139 19.05 13.43 1.48
CA GLY A 139 18.76 12.46 0.44
C GLY A 139 17.28 12.11 0.34
N ASN A 140 17.02 10.94 -0.25
CA ASN A 140 15.69 10.40 -0.46
C ASN A 140 15.61 8.94 0.03
N VAL A 141 14.42 8.55 0.52
CA VAL A 141 14.07 7.17 0.82
C VAL A 141 12.96 6.72 -0.12
N LEU A 142 13.16 5.61 -0.80
CA LEU A 142 12.22 5.00 -1.74
C LEU A 142 11.91 3.57 -1.30
N ASP A 143 10.67 3.12 -1.50
CA ASP A 143 10.30 1.72 -1.39
C ASP A 143 10.96 0.93 -2.53
N THR A 144 11.76 -0.06 -2.21
CA THR A 144 12.53 -0.82 -3.20
C THR A 144 11.65 -1.55 -4.20
N SER A 145 10.48 -2.04 -3.78
CA SER A 145 9.60 -2.86 -4.63
C SER A 145 8.95 -2.07 -5.78
N ASN A 146 8.85 -0.74 -5.65
CA ASN A 146 8.06 0.07 -6.57
C ASN A 146 8.52 1.53 -6.72
N LEU A 147 9.65 1.91 -6.12
CA LEU A 147 10.23 3.26 -6.09
C LEU A 147 9.26 4.36 -5.64
N GLU A 148 8.24 4.02 -4.83
CA GLU A 148 7.42 5.04 -4.17
C GLU A 148 8.24 5.80 -3.13
N PRO A 149 8.09 7.14 -3.04
CA PRO A 149 8.66 7.87 -1.92
C PRO A 149 8.10 7.36 -0.60
N VAL A 150 8.97 7.04 0.35
CA VAL A 150 8.56 6.61 1.70
C VAL A 150 8.44 7.84 2.59
N LYS A 151 7.22 8.14 3.02
CA LYS A 151 6.92 9.23 3.94
C LYS A 151 7.01 8.76 5.40
N ASP A 152 7.37 9.69 6.30
CA ASP A 152 7.37 9.52 7.77
C ASP A 152 8.30 8.42 8.29
N ILE A 153 9.28 7.95 7.49
CA ILE A 153 10.32 7.05 7.95
C ILE A 153 11.46 7.86 8.61
N SER A 154 11.98 7.37 9.74
CA SER A 154 13.13 7.97 10.42
C SER A 154 14.41 7.59 9.67
N VAL A 155 15.21 8.57 9.30
CA VAL A 155 16.55 8.37 8.74
C VAL A 155 17.57 8.85 9.75
N GLY A 156 18.57 8.02 10.03
CA GLY A 156 19.54 8.35 11.05
C GLY A 156 20.96 7.95 10.72
N LEU A 157 21.87 8.47 11.52
CA LEU A 157 23.32 8.28 11.38
C LEU A 157 23.86 7.42 12.51
N TYR A 158 24.86 6.59 12.18
CA TYR A 158 25.74 5.92 13.13
C TYR A 158 27.19 6.35 12.88
N ALA A 159 27.86 6.82 13.93
CA ALA A 159 29.32 6.99 13.96
C ALA A 159 30.03 5.64 14.24
N ASP A 160 29.34 4.69 14.86
CA ASP A 160 29.80 3.32 14.99
C ASP A 160 29.54 2.58 13.69
N LEU A 161 30.61 2.24 12.97
CA LEU A 161 30.55 1.59 11.67
C LEU A 161 30.39 0.06 11.74
N ALA A 162 30.19 -0.50 12.95
CA ALA A 162 29.94 -1.93 13.12
C ALA A 162 28.55 -2.31 12.58
N ASP A 163 28.46 -3.46 11.89
CA ASP A 163 27.18 -3.93 11.33
C ASP A 163 26.12 -4.21 12.41
N SER A 164 26.54 -4.56 13.63
CA SER A 164 25.64 -4.78 14.77
C SER A 164 25.05 -3.49 15.36
N ALA A 165 25.55 -2.31 15.00
CA ALA A 165 25.12 -1.05 15.60
C ALA A 165 23.62 -0.81 15.44
N PHE A 166 23.04 -1.13 14.29
CA PHE A 166 21.62 -0.93 13.98
C PHE A 166 20.67 -1.75 14.86
N ARG A 167 21.13 -2.88 15.42
CA ARG A 167 20.36 -3.71 16.35
C ARG A 167 20.64 -3.43 17.83
N THR A 168 21.78 -2.80 18.14
CA THR A 168 22.28 -2.73 19.53
C THR A 168 22.35 -1.31 20.09
N LYS A 169 22.27 -0.31 19.22
CA LYS A 169 22.39 1.11 19.60
C LYS A 169 21.28 1.93 18.95
N PRO A 170 20.73 2.91 19.63
CA PRO A 170 19.79 3.85 19.01
C PRO A 170 20.51 4.72 17.96
N LEU A 171 19.77 5.21 16.98
CA LEU A 171 20.25 6.18 15.99
C LEU A 171 20.85 7.41 16.69
N LEU A 172 22.05 7.84 16.28
CA LEU A 172 22.74 8.99 16.89
C LEU A 172 22.09 10.33 16.53
N ARG A 173 21.68 10.49 15.29
CA ARG A 173 21.03 11.66 14.72
C ARG A 173 19.88 11.21 13.85
N ILE A 174 18.77 11.90 13.90
CA ILE A 174 17.60 11.55 13.11
C ILE A 174 16.99 12.75 12.39
N ALA A 175 16.40 12.46 11.23
CA ALA A 175 15.40 13.28 10.54
C ALA A 175 14.28 12.36 10.06
N ARG A 176 13.14 12.91 9.72
CA ARG A 176 12.02 12.17 9.15
C ARG A 176 11.81 12.58 7.69
N THR A 177 11.40 11.63 6.86
CA THR A 177 11.14 11.91 5.45
C THR A 177 9.81 12.65 5.26
N ASP A 178 9.80 13.56 4.30
CA ASP A 178 8.60 14.26 3.82
C ASP A 178 7.78 13.41 2.84
N GLY A 179 6.64 13.94 2.35
CA GLY A 179 5.79 13.27 1.37
C GLY A 179 6.43 13.02 0.00
N ARG A 180 7.66 13.52 -0.24
CA ARG A 180 8.49 13.21 -1.39
C ARG A 180 9.63 12.23 -1.06
N GLY A 181 9.60 11.67 0.16
CA GLY A 181 10.65 10.79 0.66
C GLY A 181 11.97 11.50 0.98
N ARG A 182 12.01 12.83 1.02
CA ARG A 182 13.24 13.60 1.28
C ARG A 182 13.49 13.73 2.77
N PHE A 183 14.75 13.59 3.15
CA PHE A 183 15.22 13.86 4.51
C PHE A 183 16.41 14.83 4.51
N CYS A 184 16.59 15.51 5.63
CA CYS A 184 17.75 16.37 5.89
C CYS A 184 18.10 16.28 7.38
N ILE A 185 19.21 15.60 7.70
CA ILE A 185 19.73 15.47 9.06
C ILE A 185 20.66 16.62 9.33
N ARG A 186 20.30 17.46 10.30
CA ARG A 186 21.04 18.68 10.68
C ARG A 186 21.84 18.50 11.95
N GLY A 187 22.78 19.42 12.19
CA GLY A 187 23.59 19.43 13.39
C GLY A 187 24.58 18.28 13.46
N VAL A 188 25.13 17.89 12.33
CA VAL A 188 26.08 16.76 12.22
C VAL A 188 27.49 17.26 12.48
N ALA A 189 28.22 16.55 13.36
CA ALA A 189 29.64 16.81 13.63
C ALA A 189 30.53 16.34 12.48
N PRO A 190 31.76 16.84 12.34
CA PRO A 190 32.75 16.27 11.43
C PRO A 190 33.01 14.80 11.83
N GLY A 191 32.96 13.89 10.85
CA GLY A 191 33.16 12.45 11.11
C GLY A 191 32.84 11.61 9.90
N GLU A 192 32.86 10.31 10.10
CA GLU A 192 32.43 9.34 9.11
C GLU A 192 31.23 8.56 9.63
N TYR A 193 30.19 8.45 8.83
CA TYR A 193 28.91 7.93 9.25
C TYR A 193 28.34 6.93 8.27
N ARG A 194 27.60 5.95 8.78
CA ARG A 194 26.65 5.16 8.00
C ARG A 194 25.25 5.75 8.13
N VAL A 195 24.45 5.64 7.07
CA VAL A 195 23.08 6.12 7.03
C VAL A 195 22.14 4.92 7.00
N TYR A 196 21.13 4.95 7.87
CA TYR A 196 20.10 3.93 7.96
C TYR A 196 18.72 4.60 7.96
N ALA A 197 17.73 3.90 7.41
CA ALA A 197 16.34 4.29 7.57
C ALA A 197 15.58 3.22 8.37
N LEU A 198 14.66 3.66 9.23
CA LEU A 198 13.90 2.80 10.12
C LEU A 198 12.47 3.33 10.29
N GLN A 199 11.49 2.52 9.95
CA GLN A 199 10.11 2.73 10.35
C GLN A 199 9.92 2.11 11.74
N ASP A 200 10.35 2.85 12.75
CA ASP A 200 10.36 2.44 14.14
C ASP A 200 8.92 2.28 14.67
N MET A 201 8.55 1.06 15.05
CA MET A 201 7.20 0.72 15.50
C MET A 201 7.06 0.76 17.03
N ASP A 202 8.15 0.62 17.77
CA ASP A 202 8.18 0.55 19.24
C ASP A 202 8.90 1.73 19.92
N ALA A 203 9.33 2.72 19.13
CA ALA A 203 10.00 3.95 19.56
C ALA A 203 11.34 3.70 20.32
N ASN A 204 12.07 2.64 19.96
CA ASN A 204 13.37 2.32 20.52
C ASN A 204 14.56 2.83 19.69
N PHE A 205 14.30 3.34 18.49
CA PHE A 205 15.28 3.86 17.51
C PHE A 205 16.34 2.83 17.09
N MET A 206 16.01 1.54 17.17
CA MET A 206 16.84 0.40 16.76
C MET A 206 16.02 -0.57 15.92
N PHE A 207 16.66 -1.27 15.00
CA PHE A 207 15.97 -2.34 14.27
C PHE A 207 15.75 -3.56 15.18
N SER A 208 14.54 -3.75 15.65
CA SER A 208 14.13 -4.77 16.60
C SER A 208 13.27 -5.87 15.98
N GLN A 209 12.45 -5.54 14.99
CA GLN A 209 11.41 -6.42 14.46
C GLN A 209 11.45 -6.49 12.93
N LYS A 210 11.25 -7.67 12.37
CA LYS A 210 11.15 -7.88 10.90
C LYS A 210 9.97 -7.16 10.25
N SER A 211 8.98 -6.74 11.06
CA SER A 211 7.84 -5.94 10.61
C SER A 211 8.19 -4.49 10.31
N GLU A 212 9.32 -4.02 10.80
CA GLU A 212 9.80 -2.66 10.55
C GLU A 212 10.38 -2.56 9.15
N MET A 213 10.00 -1.51 8.43
CA MET A 213 10.61 -1.18 7.15
C MET A 213 11.97 -0.54 7.41
N ILE A 214 13.01 -1.03 6.74
CA ILE A 214 14.39 -0.58 6.93
C ILE A 214 15.06 -0.27 5.59
N ALA A 215 16.07 0.59 5.64
CA ALA A 215 17.05 0.70 4.56
C ALA A 215 18.45 0.79 5.18
N PHE A 216 19.40 0.07 4.58
CA PHE A 216 20.79 0.05 5.02
C PHE A 216 21.75 0.01 3.85
N SER A 217 22.96 0.52 4.08
CA SER A 217 24.07 0.46 3.13
C SER A 217 25.39 0.40 3.87
N HIS A 218 26.37 -0.30 3.29
CA HIS A 218 27.75 -0.30 3.81
C HIS A 218 28.55 0.94 3.42
N GLN A 219 27.96 1.80 2.57
CA GLN A 219 28.60 3.05 2.17
C GLN A 219 28.71 3.99 3.36
N THR A 220 29.90 4.58 3.53
CA THR A 220 30.16 5.61 4.53
C THR A 220 30.14 6.98 3.91
N TYR A 221 29.74 7.98 4.71
CA TYR A 221 29.60 9.35 4.27
C TYR A 221 30.36 10.29 5.20
N LYS A 222 31.07 11.26 4.63
CA LYS A 222 31.78 12.33 5.33
C LYS A 222 31.09 13.64 5.03
N PRO A 223 30.38 14.26 5.98
CA PRO A 223 29.77 15.56 5.75
C PRO A 223 30.80 16.62 5.45
N THR A 224 30.52 17.41 4.42
CA THR A 224 31.34 18.55 3.99
C THR A 224 30.46 19.74 3.64
N ALA A 225 31.05 20.92 3.51
CA ALA A 225 30.36 22.13 3.08
C ALA A 225 31.21 22.90 2.08
N GLY A 226 30.56 23.54 1.13
CA GLY A 226 31.21 24.38 0.13
C GLY A 226 30.35 25.58 -0.27
N PRO A 227 30.95 26.63 -0.84
CA PRO A 227 30.19 27.74 -1.40
C PRO A 227 29.47 27.32 -2.67
N ASP A 228 28.22 27.75 -2.82
CA ASP A 228 27.43 27.52 -4.04
C ASP A 228 26.52 28.71 -4.29
N ILE A 229 25.87 28.77 -5.47
CA ILE A 229 25.00 29.87 -5.89
C ILE A 229 23.65 29.29 -6.27
N ARG A 230 22.58 29.72 -5.61
CA ARG A 230 21.22 29.37 -5.98
C ARG A 230 20.53 30.52 -6.69
N GLN A 231 19.57 30.18 -7.56
CA GLN A 231 18.69 31.13 -8.21
C GLN A 231 17.40 31.29 -7.45
N ASP A 232 17.17 32.48 -6.88
CA ASP A 232 15.91 32.81 -6.23
C ASP A 232 15.05 33.62 -7.21
N THR A 233 13.88 33.08 -7.59
CA THR A 233 12.95 33.74 -8.49
C THR A 233 11.98 34.60 -7.68
N ILE A 234 12.00 35.90 -7.91
CA ILE A 234 11.04 36.85 -7.35
C ILE A 234 9.86 36.97 -8.31
N TRP A 235 8.69 36.60 -7.85
CA TRP A 235 7.46 36.66 -8.61
C TRP A 235 6.73 37.97 -8.35
N ARG A 236 6.37 38.70 -9.44
CA ARG A 236 5.46 39.86 -9.37
C ARG A 236 4.02 39.42 -9.08
N ASP A 237 3.60 38.37 -9.74
CA ASP A 237 2.33 37.69 -9.57
C ASP A 237 2.44 36.21 -9.98
N SER A 238 1.36 35.46 -9.99
CA SER A 238 1.38 34.01 -10.28
C SER A 238 1.87 33.63 -11.68
N LEU A 239 2.02 34.58 -12.60
CA LEU A 239 2.37 34.36 -13.99
C LEU A 239 3.60 35.17 -14.44
N HIS A 240 3.99 36.20 -13.69
CA HIS A 240 5.08 37.11 -14.09
C HIS A 240 6.23 37.06 -13.10
N ILE A 241 7.41 36.74 -13.61
CA ILE A 241 8.67 36.85 -12.88
C ILE A 241 9.11 38.33 -12.87
N ASP A 242 9.37 38.89 -11.70
CA ASP A 242 9.87 40.23 -11.51
C ASP A 242 11.40 40.27 -11.62
N ASN A 243 12.07 39.33 -10.95
CA ASN A 243 13.54 39.26 -10.98
C ASN A 243 14.03 37.83 -10.67
N ILE A 244 15.23 37.52 -11.12
CA ILE A 244 15.97 36.29 -10.77
C ILE A 244 17.28 36.73 -10.11
N LEU A 245 17.39 36.43 -8.81
CA LEU A 245 18.58 36.73 -8.03
C LEU A 245 19.49 35.52 -7.94
N GLN A 246 20.79 35.74 -8.10
CA GLN A 246 21.80 34.77 -7.76
C GLN A 246 22.28 35.03 -6.34
N VAL A 247 21.92 34.08 -5.40
CA VAL A 247 22.22 34.23 -3.99
C VAL A 247 23.31 33.23 -3.61
N PRO A 248 24.47 33.68 -3.14
CA PRO A 248 25.50 32.78 -2.62
C PRO A 248 25.00 32.16 -1.31
N TYR A 249 25.24 30.86 -1.15
CA TYR A 249 24.90 30.12 0.07
C TYR A 249 25.95 29.04 0.35
N THR A 250 25.92 28.48 1.55
CA THR A 250 26.72 27.31 1.92
C THR A 250 25.94 26.06 1.55
N HIS A 251 26.48 25.26 0.66
CA HIS A 251 25.92 23.96 0.29
C HIS A 251 26.57 22.86 1.14
N PHE A 252 25.73 21.99 1.70
CA PHE A 252 26.19 20.85 2.48
C PHE A 252 26.10 19.58 1.63
N TYR A 253 27.11 18.71 1.79
CA TYR A 253 27.21 17.43 1.10
C TYR A 253 27.39 16.30 2.14
N PRO A 254 26.89 15.08 1.86
CA PRO A 254 26.10 14.67 0.69
C PRO A 254 24.63 15.16 0.80
N ASP A 255 24.04 15.46 -0.36
CA ASP A 255 22.63 15.89 -0.49
C ASP A 255 21.81 14.99 -1.41
N ASP A 256 22.43 13.95 -1.97
CA ASP A 256 21.87 13.10 -3.01
C ASP A 256 21.84 11.60 -2.65
N ILE A 257 21.89 11.28 -1.37
CA ILE A 257 21.81 9.90 -0.89
C ILE A 257 20.44 9.32 -1.29
N VAL A 258 20.44 8.13 -1.90
CA VAL A 258 19.23 7.37 -2.18
C VAL A 258 19.24 6.11 -1.34
N MET A 259 18.28 6.02 -0.41
CA MET A 259 18.06 4.86 0.44
C MET A 259 16.89 4.04 -0.11
N LEU A 260 17.08 2.74 -0.26
CA LEU A 260 16.07 1.79 -0.73
C LEU A 260 15.50 1.04 0.47
N ALA A 261 14.28 1.41 0.85
CA ALA A 261 13.63 0.83 2.00
C ALA A 261 12.84 -0.44 1.62
N PHE A 262 12.89 -1.42 2.49
CA PHE A 262 12.19 -2.69 2.34
C PHE A 262 11.77 -3.24 3.70
N GLN A 263 10.81 -4.15 3.67
CA GLN A 263 10.39 -4.93 4.83
C GLN A 263 10.85 -6.36 4.63
N GLU A 264 11.43 -6.97 5.67
CA GLU A 264 11.83 -8.37 5.62
C GLU A 264 10.63 -9.30 5.54
N VAL A 265 10.82 -10.49 4.97
CA VAL A 265 9.78 -11.51 4.98
C VAL A 265 9.49 -11.93 6.42
N GLN A 266 8.25 -11.77 6.84
CA GLN A 266 7.78 -12.32 8.11
C GLN A 266 7.72 -13.85 8.00
N THR A 267 8.69 -14.52 8.62
CA THR A 267 8.76 -15.98 8.62
C THR A 267 8.20 -16.61 9.88
N ASP A 268 7.83 -15.79 10.85
CA ASP A 268 7.28 -16.25 12.11
C ASP A 268 5.88 -16.86 11.91
N ARG A 269 5.76 -18.11 12.33
CA ARG A 269 4.58 -18.91 12.11
C ARG A 269 3.76 -19.02 13.39
N TYR A 270 2.55 -18.44 13.33
CA TYR A 270 1.54 -18.52 14.39
C TYR A 270 0.23 -19.02 13.81
N LEU A 271 -0.54 -19.75 14.62
CA LEU A 271 -1.92 -20.05 14.29
C LEU A 271 -2.76 -18.78 14.47
N LEU A 272 -3.26 -18.25 13.38
CA LEU A 272 -4.10 -17.04 13.41
C LEU A 272 -5.54 -17.38 13.74
N LYS A 273 -6.06 -18.48 13.16
CA LYS A 273 -7.47 -18.82 13.26
C LYS A 273 -7.73 -20.25 12.82
N THR A 274 -8.71 -20.88 13.47
CA THR A 274 -9.39 -22.07 12.99
C THR A 274 -10.88 -21.80 12.92
N GLU A 275 -11.56 -22.29 11.88
CA GLU A 275 -13.00 -22.06 11.75
C GLU A 275 -13.69 -23.15 10.95
N ARG A 276 -14.98 -23.38 11.25
CA ARG A 276 -15.90 -24.22 10.49
C ARG A 276 -17.14 -23.42 10.13
N LYS A 277 -16.94 -22.46 9.18
CA LYS A 277 -18.08 -21.64 8.70
C LYS A 277 -19.11 -22.44 7.97
N GLU A 278 -18.61 -23.29 7.06
CA GLU A 278 -19.43 -24.24 6.32
C GLU A 278 -19.32 -25.62 6.98
N PRO A 279 -20.38 -26.43 6.93
CA PRO A 279 -20.40 -27.71 7.61
C PRO A 279 -19.46 -28.76 7.00
N ASP A 280 -19.08 -28.59 5.74
CA ASP A 280 -18.33 -29.53 4.90
C ASP A 280 -16.81 -29.31 4.96
N ARG A 281 -16.33 -28.26 5.60
CA ARG A 281 -14.89 -27.93 5.62
C ARG A 281 -14.43 -27.22 6.89
N ILE A 282 -13.15 -27.38 7.17
CA ILE A 282 -12.44 -26.73 8.25
C ILE A 282 -11.35 -25.84 7.62
N GLY A 283 -11.34 -24.55 7.97
CA GLY A 283 -10.29 -23.61 7.60
C GLY A 283 -9.27 -23.46 8.72
N VAL A 284 -7.99 -23.55 8.40
CA VAL A 284 -6.85 -23.33 9.31
C VAL A 284 -5.94 -22.29 8.67
N TYR A 285 -5.65 -21.21 9.40
CA TYR A 285 -4.93 -20.05 8.88
C TYR A 285 -3.70 -19.78 9.74
N PHE A 286 -2.55 -19.70 9.09
CA PHE A 286 -1.28 -19.37 9.71
C PHE A 286 -0.75 -18.02 9.19
N SER A 287 0.08 -17.35 9.99
CA SER A 287 0.79 -16.13 9.58
C SER A 287 1.81 -16.40 8.47
N TYR A 288 2.41 -17.60 8.46
CA TYR A 288 3.38 -18.06 7.48
C TYR A 288 3.23 -19.55 7.21
N GLY A 289 3.45 -19.95 5.96
CA GLY A 289 3.33 -21.35 5.55
C GLY A 289 4.50 -22.21 6.00
N ASN A 290 4.31 -23.54 5.96
CA ASN A 290 5.36 -24.51 6.21
C ASN A 290 5.13 -25.78 5.40
N LYS A 291 6.19 -26.39 4.89
CA LYS A 291 6.13 -27.65 4.14
C LYS A 291 5.60 -28.80 4.98
N GLN A 292 5.89 -28.78 6.30
CA GLN A 292 5.31 -29.74 7.24
C GLN A 292 3.89 -29.29 7.62
N LEU A 293 2.92 -29.99 7.10
CA LEU A 293 1.50 -29.70 7.30
C LEU A 293 1.04 -30.14 8.70
N PRO A 294 0.01 -29.48 9.28
CA PRO A 294 -0.57 -29.91 10.54
C PRO A 294 -1.16 -31.32 10.48
N ILE A 295 -1.00 -32.06 11.56
CA ILE A 295 -1.58 -33.39 11.74
C ILE A 295 -2.84 -33.24 12.58
N LEU A 296 -3.98 -33.67 12.00
CA LEU A 296 -5.28 -33.65 12.68
C LEU A 296 -5.64 -35.06 13.20
N ARG A 297 -6.02 -35.16 14.46
CA ARG A 297 -6.51 -36.40 15.08
C ARG A 297 -7.89 -36.14 15.66
N GLY A 298 -8.89 -36.92 15.26
CA GLY A 298 -10.23 -36.83 15.80
C GLY A 298 -10.29 -37.28 17.27
N LEU A 299 -11.02 -36.57 18.10
CA LEU A 299 -11.28 -36.92 19.51
C LEU A 299 -12.67 -37.54 19.70
N ASN A 300 -13.65 -37.08 18.90
CA ASN A 300 -15.01 -37.57 18.92
C ASN A 300 -15.46 -38.24 17.60
N PHE A 301 -14.51 -38.47 16.67
CA PHE A 301 -14.72 -39.17 15.40
C PHE A 301 -13.38 -39.78 14.91
N ASP A 302 -13.46 -40.70 13.96
CA ASP A 302 -12.27 -41.22 13.28
C ASP A 302 -11.81 -40.25 12.22
N ALA A 303 -10.57 -39.75 12.34
CA ALA A 303 -9.95 -38.81 11.40
C ALA A 303 -9.24 -39.51 10.24
N ASP A 304 -9.05 -40.84 10.29
CA ASP A 304 -8.34 -41.56 9.24
C ASP A 304 -9.11 -41.45 7.92
N SER A 305 -8.45 -40.90 6.92
CA SER A 305 -9.05 -40.67 5.60
C SER A 305 -10.28 -39.73 5.57
N ALA A 306 -10.59 -39.06 6.70
CA ALA A 306 -11.77 -38.18 6.83
C ALA A 306 -11.67 -36.90 6.01
N PHE A 307 -10.44 -36.49 5.63
CA PHE A 307 -10.20 -35.20 5.03
C PHE A 307 -9.58 -35.27 3.64
N ILE A 308 -9.93 -34.28 2.81
CA ILE A 308 -9.15 -33.88 1.63
C ILE A 308 -8.56 -32.52 1.92
N LEU A 309 -7.23 -32.39 1.80
CA LEU A 309 -6.55 -31.15 2.03
C LEU A 309 -6.43 -30.32 0.74
N GLU A 310 -6.88 -29.07 0.82
CA GLU A 310 -6.61 -28.00 -0.14
C GLU A 310 -5.74 -26.95 0.54
N SER A 311 -4.66 -26.52 -0.10
CA SER A 311 -3.76 -25.52 0.45
C SER A 311 -3.50 -24.41 -0.56
N THR A 312 -3.22 -23.21 -0.07
CA THR A 312 -2.64 -22.15 -0.89
C THR A 312 -1.23 -22.53 -1.35
N PRO A 313 -0.70 -21.93 -2.44
CA PRO A 313 0.69 -22.15 -2.86
C PRO A 313 1.71 -21.83 -1.77
N LYS A 314 1.40 -20.86 -0.88
CA LYS A 314 2.24 -20.52 0.28
C LYS A 314 2.09 -21.47 1.46
N GLN A 315 1.09 -22.36 1.47
CA GLN A 315 0.78 -23.28 2.56
C GLN A 315 0.49 -22.59 3.92
N ASP A 316 0.02 -21.36 3.87
CA ASP A 316 -0.39 -20.53 5.00
C ASP A 316 -1.89 -20.66 5.31
N THR A 317 -2.68 -21.00 4.30
CA THR A 317 -4.11 -21.25 4.41
C THR A 317 -4.41 -22.68 3.98
N LEU A 318 -4.99 -23.45 4.89
CA LEU A 318 -5.32 -24.85 4.70
C LEU A 318 -6.82 -25.04 4.84
N THR A 319 -7.42 -25.76 3.91
CA THR A 319 -8.83 -26.15 3.96
C THR A 319 -8.93 -27.66 3.97
N TYR A 320 -9.46 -28.22 5.04
CA TYR A 320 -9.73 -29.64 5.20
C TYR A 320 -11.18 -29.92 4.86
N TRP A 321 -11.43 -30.54 3.71
CA TRP A 321 -12.75 -30.95 3.27
C TRP A 321 -13.12 -32.27 3.90
N LEU A 322 -14.31 -32.37 4.49
CA LEU A 322 -14.85 -33.59 5.06
C LEU A 322 -15.36 -34.51 3.94
N ARG A 323 -14.86 -35.73 3.88
CA ARG A 323 -15.31 -36.74 2.89
C ARG A 323 -16.64 -37.34 3.25
N ASP A 324 -16.88 -37.59 4.54
CA ASP A 324 -18.05 -38.26 5.02
C ASP A 324 -19.19 -37.28 5.33
N THR A 325 -20.33 -37.49 4.71
CA THR A 325 -21.55 -36.71 4.97
C THR A 325 -22.05 -36.85 6.40
N MET A 326 -21.72 -37.95 7.11
CA MET A 326 -22.02 -38.10 8.51
C MET A 326 -21.27 -37.08 9.36
N LEU A 327 -19.98 -36.85 9.06
CA LEU A 327 -19.18 -35.81 9.72
C LEU A 327 -19.62 -34.40 9.33
N VAL A 328 -20.06 -34.20 8.09
CA VAL A 328 -20.66 -32.94 7.63
C VAL A 328 -21.90 -32.59 8.42
N ASN A 329 -22.70 -33.61 8.83
CA ASN A 329 -23.94 -33.44 9.60
C ASN A 329 -23.74 -33.35 11.10
N LYS A 330 -22.54 -33.63 11.61
CA LYS A 330 -22.20 -33.48 13.03
C LYS A 330 -21.96 -31.99 13.33
N ASP A 331 -22.69 -31.46 14.33
CA ASP A 331 -22.63 -30.01 14.61
C ASP A 331 -21.28 -29.59 15.19
N THR A 332 -20.69 -30.41 16.06
CA THR A 332 -19.40 -30.14 16.70
C THR A 332 -18.40 -31.25 16.36
N LEU A 333 -17.23 -30.86 15.89
CA LEU A 333 -16.06 -31.73 15.69
C LEU A 333 -15.00 -31.36 16.71
N GLU A 334 -14.58 -32.34 17.51
CA GLU A 334 -13.46 -32.18 18.44
C GLU A 334 -12.25 -32.91 17.89
N LEU A 335 -11.13 -32.18 17.77
CA LEU A 335 -9.89 -32.72 17.23
C LEU A 335 -8.66 -32.13 17.93
N SER A 336 -7.60 -32.90 17.96
CA SER A 336 -6.26 -32.45 18.30
C SER A 336 -5.51 -32.10 17.03
N MET A 337 -4.88 -30.95 17.03
CA MET A 337 -4.04 -30.46 15.93
C MET A 337 -2.59 -30.28 16.39
N GLU A 338 -1.69 -31.05 15.81
CA GLU A 338 -0.25 -30.95 16.02
C GLU A 338 0.37 -30.18 14.85
N TYR A 339 1.09 -29.07 15.13
CA TYR A 339 1.65 -28.20 14.12
C TYR A 339 2.92 -27.50 14.61
N LEU A 340 3.70 -26.93 13.67
CA LEU A 340 4.85 -26.12 14.01
C LEU A 340 4.44 -24.67 14.20
N MET A 341 4.95 -24.02 15.26
CA MET A 341 4.87 -22.58 15.47
C MET A 341 6.23 -22.01 15.88
N THR A 342 6.41 -20.72 15.73
CA THR A 342 7.63 -20.01 16.12
C THR A 342 7.54 -19.63 17.59
N ASP A 343 8.55 -19.98 18.39
CA ASP A 343 8.69 -19.59 19.79
C ASP A 343 9.23 -18.15 19.94
N THR A 344 9.35 -17.68 21.17
CA THR A 344 9.89 -16.36 21.50
C THR A 344 11.36 -16.16 21.10
N LEU A 345 12.07 -17.20 20.76
CA LEU A 345 13.46 -17.18 20.30
C LEU A 345 13.57 -17.31 18.77
N GLY A 346 12.44 -17.26 18.05
CA GLY A 346 12.41 -17.38 16.59
C GLY A 346 12.59 -18.80 16.06
N LYS A 347 12.50 -19.86 16.92
CA LYS A 347 12.66 -21.25 16.51
C LYS A 347 11.31 -21.93 16.32
N LEU A 348 11.22 -22.80 15.31
CA LEU A 348 10.05 -23.64 15.11
C LEU A 348 10.01 -24.74 16.17
N VAL A 349 8.92 -24.78 16.91
CA VAL A 349 8.61 -25.79 17.95
C VAL A 349 7.26 -26.43 17.64
N THR A 350 7.11 -27.69 18.05
CA THR A 350 5.83 -28.41 17.90
C THR A 350 4.84 -27.94 18.96
N GLN A 351 3.66 -27.53 18.53
CA GLN A 351 2.51 -27.19 19.36
C GLN A 351 1.39 -28.18 19.13
N ILE A 352 0.67 -28.51 20.18
CA ILE A 352 -0.53 -29.36 20.12
C ILE A 352 -1.69 -28.61 20.77
N ASP A 353 -2.73 -28.37 19.99
CA ASP A 353 -3.94 -27.70 20.45
C ASP A 353 -5.15 -28.62 20.30
N THR A 354 -6.08 -28.53 21.26
CA THR A 354 -7.39 -29.16 21.14
C THR A 354 -8.37 -28.13 20.59
N LEU A 355 -9.04 -28.49 19.52
CA LEU A 355 -9.97 -27.62 18.80
C LEU A 355 -11.38 -28.17 18.89
N GLU A 356 -12.31 -27.32 19.28
CA GLU A 356 -13.75 -27.56 19.22
C GLU A 356 -14.33 -26.73 18.06
N LEU A 357 -14.70 -27.40 16.98
CA LEU A 357 -15.13 -26.76 15.75
C LEU A 357 -16.61 -26.93 15.53
N VAL A 358 -17.36 -25.88 15.83
CA VAL A 358 -18.83 -25.85 15.72
C VAL A 358 -19.23 -25.33 14.34
N ALA A 359 -20.11 -26.06 13.65
CA ALA A 359 -20.67 -25.60 12.39
C ALA A 359 -21.55 -24.35 12.61
N LYS A 360 -21.32 -23.29 11.86
CA LYS A 360 -22.07 -22.02 11.97
C LYS A 360 -23.60 -22.22 11.85
N THR A 361 -24.01 -23.18 11.01
CA THR A 361 -25.41 -23.54 10.85
C THR A 361 -25.62 -24.97 11.31
N PRO A 362 -26.31 -25.20 12.46
CA PRO A 362 -26.58 -26.53 12.98
C PRO A 362 -27.35 -27.42 12.00
N TYR A 363 -27.14 -28.73 12.08
CA TYR A 363 -27.76 -29.70 11.18
C TYR A 363 -29.30 -29.65 11.24
N ALA A 364 -29.88 -29.49 12.41
CA ALA A 364 -31.34 -29.36 12.56
C ALA A 364 -31.91 -28.18 11.80
N LYS A 365 -31.19 -27.04 11.75
CA LYS A 365 -31.59 -25.85 10.97
C LYS A 365 -31.48 -26.11 9.48
N ARG A 366 -30.39 -26.75 9.02
CA ARG A 366 -30.19 -27.14 7.61
C ARG A 366 -31.27 -28.12 7.15
N LEU A 367 -31.64 -29.08 8.02
CA LEU A 367 -32.68 -30.04 7.71
C LEU A 367 -34.06 -29.38 7.55
N LYS A 368 -34.41 -28.46 8.49
CA LYS A 368 -35.64 -27.67 8.36
C LYS A 368 -35.68 -26.82 7.07
N GLN A 369 -34.57 -26.28 6.66
CA GLN A 369 -34.49 -25.50 5.42
C GLN A 369 -34.73 -26.42 4.22
N LYS A 370 -34.05 -27.57 4.14
CA LYS A 370 -34.25 -28.54 3.05
C LYS A 370 -35.70 -29.04 3.02
N GLN A 371 -36.32 -29.25 4.15
CA GLN A 371 -37.71 -29.67 4.21
C GLN A 371 -38.65 -28.58 3.71
N LYS A 372 -38.40 -27.33 4.08
CA LYS A 372 -39.18 -26.18 3.59
C LYS A 372 -39.05 -26.03 2.07
N GLU A 373 -37.82 -26.13 1.51
CA GLU A 373 -37.57 -26.08 0.06
C GLU A 373 -38.33 -27.22 -0.65
N PHE A 374 -38.34 -28.40 -0.11
CA PHE A 374 -39.10 -29.54 -0.63
C PHE A 374 -40.62 -29.29 -0.61
N GLU A 375 -41.18 -28.79 0.51
CA GLU A 375 -42.61 -28.46 0.63
C GLU A 375 -43.01 -27.33 -0.36
N GLU A 376 -42.18 -26.35 -0.52
CA GLU A 376 -42.39 -25.24 -1.49
C GLU A 376 -42.41 -25.79 -2.93
N TRP A 377 -41.45 -26.64 -3.29
CA TRP A 377 -41.42 -27.32 -4.56
C TRP A 377 -42.65 -28.17 -4.80
N GLN A 378 -43.08 -29.00 -3.81
CA GLN A 378 -44.32 -29.80 -3.93
C GLN A 378 -45.53 -28.93 -4.22
N LYS A 379 -45.69 -27.81 -3.49
CA LYS A 379 -46.81 -26.88 -3.70
C LYS A 379 -46.75 -26.26 -5.09
N GLU A 380 -45.57 -25.99 -5.62
CA GLU A 380 -45.42 -25.48 -6.97
C GLU A 380 -45.82 -26.53 -8.03
N GLN A 381 -45.34 -27.76 -7.89
CA GLN A 381 -45.70 -28.85 -8.82
C GLN A 381 -47.21 -29.13 -8.77
N GLU A 382 -47.84 -29.11 -7.62
CA GLU A 382 -49.31 -29.24 -7.51
C GLU A 382 -50.06 -28.12 -8.20
N LYS A 383 -49.56 -26.84 -8.11
CA LYS A 383 -50.15 -25.73 -8.86
C LYS A 383 -50.00 -25.90 -10.37
N LYS A 384 -48.83 -26.34 -10.85
CA LYS A 384 -48.59 -26.65 -12.29
C LYS A 384 -49.55 -27.74 -12.76
N LYS A 385 -49.68 -28.82 -12.01
CA LYS A 385 -50.61 -29.92 -12.30
C LYS A 385 -52.07 -29.44 -12.37
N LYS A 386 -52.51 -28.57 -11.48
CA LYS A 386 -53.85 -27.98 -11.50
C LYS A 386 -54.12 -27.05 -12.68
N ARG A 387 -53.04 -26.50 -13.25
CA ARG A 387 -53.10 -25.60 -14.44
C ARG A 387 -52.85 -26.31 -15.75
N GLU A 388 -52.73 -27.66 -15.71
CA GLU A 388 -52.39 -28.49 -16.88
C GLU A 388 -51.04 -28.10 -17.52
N GLU A 389 -50.13 -27.50 -16.72
CA GLU A 389 -48.78 -27.19 -17.13
C GLU A 389 -47.86 -28.41 -16.91
N PRO A 390 -46.73 -28.53 -17.66
CA PRO A 390 -45.74 -29.58 -17.39
C PRO A 390 -45.25 -29.51 -15.95
N TYR A 391 -45.26 -30.63 -15.23
CA TYR A 391 -44.82 -30.73 -13.84
C TYR A 391 -43.88 -31.94 -13.66
N ASP A 392 -42.97 -31.81 -12.70
CA ASP A 392 -42.06 -32.88 -12.32
C ASP A 392 -42.64 -33.70 -11.14
N SER A 393 -42.57 -35.03 -11.28
CA SER A 393 -42.99 -35.97 -10.24
C SER A 393 -41.92 -36.31 -9.24
N ILE A 394 -40.66 -36.06 -9.54
CA ILE A 394 -39.50 -36.38 -8.75
C ILE A 394 -38.80 -35.08 -8.35
N TYR A 395 -38.48 -34.92 -7.04
CA TYR A 395 -37.69 -33.76 -6.57
C TYR A 395 -36.32 -33.77 -7.24
N PRO A 396 -35.92 -32.73 -7.97
CA PRO A 396 -34.65 -32.70 -8.67
C PRO A 396 -33.50 -32.72 -7.69
N ALA A 397 -32.49 -33.53 -7.95
CA ALA A 397 -31.24 -33.45 -7.20
C ALA A 397 -30.62 -32.07 -7.39
N LYS A 398 -30.10 -31.50 -6.31
CA LYS A 398 -29.38 -30.22 -6.38
C LYS A 398 -28.15 -30.40 -7.28
N PRO A 399 -28.02 -29.63 -8.34
CA PRO A 399 -26.85 -29.76 -9.22
C PRO A 399 -25.60 -29.18 -8.56
N LEU A 400 -24.43 -29.61 -9.04
CA LEU A 400 -23.18 -28.96 -8.75
C LEU A 400 -23.14 -27.60 -9.47
N GLU A 401 -23.09 -26.51 -8.69
CA GLU A 401 -23.06 -25.13 -9.20
C GLU A 401 -21.63 -24.79 -9.65
N MET A 402 -21.38 -24.96 -10.95
CA MET A 402 -20.09 -24.64 -11.56
C MET A 402 -19.97 -23.15 -11.85
N LYS A 403 -18.79 -22.58 -11.66
CA LYS A 403 -18.44 -21.25 -12.14
C LYS A 403 -17.55 -21.39 -13.37
N TYR A 404 -17.99 -20.82 -14.47
CA TYR A 404 -17.27 -20.79 -15.74
C TYR A 404 -16.75 -19.37 -15.99
N GLU A 405 -15.42 -19.20 -16.03
CA GLU A 405 -14.79 -17.92 -16.39
C GLU A 405 -14.54 -17.93 -17.91
N VAL A 406 -15.62 -17.81 -18.67
CA VAL A 406 -15.64 -17.76 -20.12
C VAL A 406 -16.04 -16.37 -20.59
N SER A 407 -15.31 -15.80 -21.54
CA SER A 407 -15.67 -14.52 -22.16
C SER A 407 -16.23 -14.79 -23.57
N GLN A 408 -17.40 -14.23 -23.87
CA GLN A 408 -17.98 -14.28 -25.23
C GLN A 408 -17.10 -13.57 -26.27
N SER A 409 -16.29 -12.60 -25.84
CA SER A 409 -15.28 -11.90 -26.63
C SER A 409 -13.90 -12.20 -26.05
N MET A 410 -13.24 -13.25 -26.56
CA MET A 410 -12.01 -13.81 -26.02
C MET A 410 -10.77 -13.13 -26.59
N ASP A 411 -9.84 -12.80 -25.72
CA ASP A 411 -8.49 -12.38 -26.14
C ASP A 411 -7.68 -13.64 -26.54
N PRO A 412 -6.87 -13.62 -27.63
CA PRO A 412 -6.19 -14.82 -28.14
C PRO A 412 -5.21 -15.49 -27.17
N ASN A 413 -4.76 -14.79 -26.15
CA ASN A 413 -3.79 -15.27 -25.14
C ASN A 413 -4.43 -15.63 -23.80
N ARG A 414 -5.74 -15.86 -23.75
CA ARG A 414 -6.46 -16.16 -22.50
C ARG A 414 -6.88 -17.61 -22.45
N SER A 415 -6.74 -18.22 -21.28
CA SER A 415 -7.32 -19.53 -20.97
C SER A 415 -8.74 -19.38 -20.42
N VAL A 416 -9.48 -20.47 -20.45
CA VAL A 416 -10.79 -20.60 -19.80
C VAL A 416 -10.62 -21.29 -18.45
N PHE A 417 -11.21 -20.74 -17.39
CA PHE A 417 -11.14 -21.32 -16.07
C PHE A 417 -12.50 -21.84 -15.60
N PHE A 418 -12.41 -22.94 -14.84
CA PHE A 418 -13.54 -23.62 -14.24
C PHE A 418 -13.31 -23.69 -12.74
N GLU A 419 -14.29 -23.33 -11.95
CA GLU A 419 -14.20 -23.41 -10.49
C GLU A 419 -15.41 -24.18 -9.93
N THR A 420 -15.12 -25.14 -9.05
CA THR A 420 -16.12 -25.94 -8.38
C THR A 420 -16.30 -25.50 -6.94
N PRO A 421 -17.50 -25.52 -6.36
CA PRO A 421 -17.72 -25.16 -4.97
C PRO A 421 -17.09 -26.15 -3.99
N THR A 422 -16.92 -27.40 -4.42
CA THR A 422 -16.39 -28.53 -3.66
C THR A 422 -15.37 -29.32 -4.47
N PRO A 423 -14.44 -30.07 -3.87
CA PRO A 423 -13.51 -30.90 -4.63
C PRO A 423 -14.24 -31.95 -5.47
N LEU A 424 -13.68 -32.28 -6.63
CA LEU A 424 -14.24 -33.28 -7.52
C LEU A 424 -13.81 -34.69 -7.12
N ALA A 425 -14.75 -35.64 -7.15
CA ALA A 425 -14.50 -37.07 -7.12
C ALA A 425 -14.27 -37.64 -8.51
N HIS A 426 -14.96 -37.08 -9.53
CA HIS A 426 -14.85 -37.53 -10.91
C HIS A 426 -14.87 -36.32 -11.85
N LEU A 427 -14.02 -36.41 -12.89
CA LEU A 427 -13.92 -35.44 -13.97
C LEU A 427 -13.85 -36.23 -15.28
N ASP A 428 -14.84 -36.06 -16.15
CA ASP A 428 -14.84 -36.62 -17.48
C ASP A 428 -14.47 -35.54 -18.51
N THR A 429 -13.21 -35.54 -18.94
CA THR A 429 -12.73 -34.61 -19.99
C THR A 429 -13.25 -34.94 -21.38
N ALA A 430 -13.73 -36.18 -21.61
CA ALA A 430 -14.33 -36.58 -22.89
C ALA A 430 -15.72 -35.92 -23.08
N ALA A 431 -16.38 -35.56 -21.99
CA ALA A 431 -17.66 -34.85 -21.98
C ALA A 431 -17.49 -33.31 -22.14
N ILE A 432 -16.27 -32.82 -22.35
CA ILE A 432 -15.97 -31.41 -22.67
C ILE A 432 -15.66 -31.32 -24.15
N HIS A 433 -16.42 -30.52 -24.88
CA HIS A 433 -16.31 -30.35 -26.32
C HIS A 433 -16.03 -28.90 -26.67
N LEU A 434 -15.02 -28.67 -27.50
CA LEU A 434 -14.75 -27.38 -28.08
C LEU A 434 -14.85 -27.51 -29.62
N TYR A 435 -15.62 -26.63 -30.20
CA TYR A 435 -15.77 -26.57 -31.65
C TYR A 435 -15.33 -25.22 -32.18
N SER A 436 -14.62 -25.19 -33.30
CA SER A 436 -14.31 -24.00 -34.10
C SER A 436 -15.18 -23.97 -35.35
N LYS A 437 -15.62 -22.77 -35.73
CA LYS A 437 -16.45 -22.57 -36.91
C LYS A 437 -15.59 -22.22 -38.12
N ILE A 438 -15.69 -23.02 -39.18
CA ILE A 438 -15.09 -22.75 -40.48
C ILE A 438 -16.23 -22.66 -41.50
N ASP A 439 -16.40 -21.50 -42.11
CA ASP A 439 -17.55 -21.16 -42.96
C ASP A 439 -18.89 -21.34 -42.20
N THR A 440 -19.61 -22.41 -42.51
CA THR A 440 -20.92 -22.73 -41.92
C THR A 440 -20.89 -23.97 -41.03
N LEU A 441 -19.77 -24.67 -40.96
CA LEU A 441 -19.64 -25.95 -40.25
C LEU A 441 -18.79 -25.79 -38.96
N TRP A 442 -19.10 -26.62 -37.99
CA TRP A 442 -18.40 -26.72 -36.73
C TRP A 442 -17.46 -27.92 -36.71
N TYR A 443 -16.19 -27.69 -36.41
CA TYR A 443 -15.16 -28.72 -36.35
C TYR A 443 -14.62 -28.81 -34.93
N ARG A 444 -14.33 -30.03 -34.44
CA ARG A 444 -13.75 -30.23 -33.12
C ARG A 444 -12.37 -29.57 -33.04
N ALA A 445 -12.19 -28.68 -32.09
CA ALA A 445 -10.92 -28.00 -31.80
C ALA A 445 -10.18 -28.70 -30.66
N PRO A 446 -8.85 -28.81 -30.71
CA PRO A 446 -8.04 -29.35 -29.62
C PRO A 446 -7.96 -28.37 -28.47
N PHE A 447 -7.83 -28.89 -27.26
CA PHE A 447 -7.51 -28.12 -26.04
C PHE A 447 -6.77 -29.00 -25.04
N GLU A 448 -6.03 -28.36 -24.12
CA GLU A 448 -5.47 -29.00 -22.96
C GLU A 448 -6.32 -28.66 -21.75
N PHE A 449 -6.57 -29.64 -20.88
CA PHE A 449 -7.36 -29.44 -19.68
C PHE A 449 -6.61 -29.98 -18.46
N HIS A 450 -6.28 -29.12 -17.53
CA HIS A 450 -5.50 -29.50 -16.36
C HIS A 450 -5.97 -28.76 -15.09
N LYS A 451 -5.58 -29.30 -13.97
CA LYS A 451 -5.83 -28.71 -12.68
C LYS A 451 -4.80 -27.59 -12.41
N VAL A 452 -5.26 -26.45 -11.91
CA VAL A 452 -4.35 -25.35 -11.52
C VAL A 452 -3.65 -25.71 -10.21
N ASP A 453 -2.37 -26.06 -10.30
CA ASP A 453 -1.45 -26.37 -9.20
C ASP A 453 -2.10 -27.00 -7.94
N SER A 454 -1.89 -26.37 -6.77
CA SER A 454 -2.38 -26.84 -5.46
C SER A 454 -3.87 -26.59 -5.20
N VAL A 455 -4.58 -25.84 -6.08
CA VAL A 455 -5.99 -25.53 -5.88
C VAL A 455 -6.86 -26.69 -6.38
N LEU A 456 -7.49 -27.44 -5.46
CA LEU A 456 -8.26 -28.65 -5.79
C LEU A 456 -9.55 -28.41 -6.58
N ARG A 457 -9.99 -27.17 -6.67
CA ARG A 457 -11.29 -26.80 -7.22
C ARG A 457 -11.22 -25.91 -8.45
N ARG A 458 -10.00 -25.58 -8.91
CA ARG A 458 -9.79 -24.74 -10.09
C ARG A 458 -9.10 -25.53 -11.18
N TYR A 459 -9.66 -25.43 -12.38
CA TYR A 459 -9.18 -26.10 -13.58
C TYR A 459 -9.01 -25.06 -14.68
N GLU A 460 -8.05 -25.29 -15.56
CA GLU A 460 -7.72 -24.45 -16.69
C GLU A 460 -7.86 -25.24 -17.99
N MET A 461 -8.49 -24.63 -18.97
CA MET A 461 -8.51 -25.10 -20.33
C MET A 461 -7.68 -24.16 -21.19
N VAL A 462 -6.56 -24.64 -21.69
CA VAL A 462 -5.66 -23.94 -22.59
C VAL A 462 -6.01 -24.29 -24.02
N VAL A 463 -6.20 -23.27 -24.84
CA VAL A 463 -6.60 -23.40 -26.24
C VAL A 463 -5.70 -22.50 -27.08
N ASP A 464 -5.26 -22.99 -28.23
CA ASP A 464 -4.64 -22.18 -29.26
C ASP A 464 -5.74 -21.48 -30.08
N TRP A 465 -6.13 -20.31 -29.59
CA TRP A 465 -7.21 -19.53 -30.16
C TRP A 465 -6.80 -18.89 -31.48
N HIS A 466 -7.50 -19.24 -32.55
CA HIS A 466 -7.33 -18.58 -33.84
C HIS A 466 -8.10 -17.25 -33.87
N PRO A 467 -7.42 -16.12 -34.15
CA PRO A 467 -8.06 -14.81 -34.25
C PRO A 467 -9.23 -14.80 -35.26
N ASP A 468 -10.20 -13.92 -35.02
CA ASP A 468 -11.42 -13.77 -35.87
C ASP A 468 -12.31 -15.01 -35.99
N THR A 469 -12.04 -16.07 -35.21
CA THR A 469 -12.76 -17.35 -35.29
C THR A 469 -13.83 -17.42 -34.18
N GLU A 470 -14.98 -18.00 -34.54
CA GLU A 470 -16.04 -18.35 -33.60
C GLU A 470 -15.83 -19.76 -33.06
N TYR A 471 -15.98 -19.92 -31.74
CA TYR A 471 -15.94 -21.21 -31.06
C TYR A 471 -17.24 -21.47 -30.30
N SER A 472 -17.55 -22.73 -30.05
CA SER A 472 -18.61 -23.21 -29.18
C SER A 472 -18.01 -24.13 -28.13
N LEU A 473 -18.10 -23.76 -26.87
CA LEU A 473 -17.77 -24.62 -25.73
C LEU A 473 -19.04 -25.32 -25.27
N GLU A 474 -19.06 -26.63 -25.29
CA GLU A 474 -20.20 -27.46 -24.89
C GLU A 474 -19.72 -28.48 -23.84
N ILE A 475 -20.45 -28.60 -22.75
CA ILE A 475 -20.13 -29.54 -21.68
C ILE A 475 -21.36 -30.35 -21.38
N ASP A 476 -21.22 -31.67 -21.42
CA ASP A 476 -22.31 -32.57 -21.14
C ASP A 476 -22.70 -32.62 -19.65
N SER A 477 -23.91 -33.13 -19.40
CA SER A 477 -24.36 -33.36 -18.04
C SER A 477 -23.43 -34.34 -17.32
N ALA A 478 -23.16 -34.06 -16.03
CA ALA A 478 -22.32 -34.90 -15.17
C ALA A 478 -20.84 -35.02 -15.59
N ALA A 479 -20.33 -34.10 -16.44
CA ALA A 479 -18.90 -34.01 -16.75
C ALA A 479 -18.07 -33.79 -15.48
N PHE A 480 -18.64 -33.11 -14.47
CA PHE A 480 -18.04 -32.85 -13.18
C PHE A 480 -18.92 -33.44 -12.08
N VAL A 481 -18.37 -34.29 -11.22
CA VAL A 481 -19.06 -34.87 -10.07
C VAL A 481 -18.20 -34.61 -8.82
N ASP A 482 -18.79 -34.00 -7.80
CA ASP A 482 -18.09 -33.68 -6.56
C ASP A 482 -17.98 -34.89 -5.62
N ILE A 483 -17.24 -34.72 -4.51
CA ILE A 483 -17.03 -35.74 -3.47
C ILE A 483 -18.32 -36.16 -2.75
N TYR A 484 -19.41 -35.41 -2.91
CA TYR A 484 -20.73 -35.71 -2.34
C TYR A 484 -21.72 -36.28 -3.35
N GLY A 485 -21.27 -36.54 -4.59
CA GLY A 485 -22.09 -37.11 -5.67
C GLY A 485 -22.98 -36.10 -6.40
N LEU A 486 -22.76 -34.79 -6.20
CA LEU A 486 -23.48 -33.76 -6.96
C LEU A 486 -22.89 -33.65 -8.36
N ALA A 487 -23.72 -33.68 -9.40
CA ALA A 487 -23.32 -33.63 -10.78
C ALA A 487 -23.59 -32.27 -11.42
N SER A 488 -22.73 -31.85 -12.34
CA SER A 488 -22.89 -30.61 -13.11
C SER A 488 -24.05 -30.72 -14.11
N LYS A 489 -24.69 -29.55 -14.37
CA LYS A 489 -25.63 -29.39 -15.49
C LYS A 489 -24.88 -29.25 -16.81
N PRO A 490 -25.54 -29.54 -17.95
CA PRO A 490 -24.94 -29.25 -19.25
C PRO A 490 -24.73 -27.72 -19.39
N TYR A 491 -23.65 -27.35 -20.06
CA TYR A 491 -23.29 -25.95 -20.31
C TYR A 491 -22.95 -25.75 -21.77
N LYS A 492 -23.34 -24.61 -22.33
CA LYS A 492 -22.99 -24.21 -23.70
C LYS A 492 -22.77 -22.71 -23.76
N GLU A 493 -21.63 -22.29 -24.34
CA GLU A 493 -21.28 -20.88 -24.52
C GLU A 493 -20.60 -20.67 -25.86
N GLY A 494 -21.00 -19.62 -26.59
CA GLY A 494 -20.38 -19.17 -27.82
C GLY A 494 -19.24 -18.19 -27.50
N ILE A 495 -18.09 -18.39 -28.14
CA ILE A 495 -16.89 -17.58 -27.93
C ILE A 495 -16.47 -17.02 -29.30
N LYS A 496 -16.31 -15.71 -29.40
CA LYS A 496 -15.69 -15.05 -30.54
C LYS A 496 -14.30 -14.56 -30.16
N VAL A 497 -13.28 -15.07 -30.84
CA VAL A 497 -11.91 -14.63 -30.63
C VAL A 497 -11.69 -13.32 -31.37
N LYS A 498 -11.09 -12.35 -30.69
CA LYS A 498 -10.81 -11.02 -31.22
C LYS A 498 -9.76 -11.07 -32.32
N SER A 499 -9.83 -10.09 -33.23
CA SER A 499 -8.81 -9.88 -34.26
C SER A 499 -7.48 -9.42 -33.66
N LEU A 500 -6.36 -9.83 -34.27
CA LEU A 500 -5.03 -9.27 -33.95
C LEU A 500 -4.98 -7.76 -34.18
N ASP A 501 -5.81 -7.27 -35.07
CA ASP A 501 -5.95 -5.85 -35.40
C ASP A 501 -6.43 -4.99 -34.23
N GLU A 502 -6.94 -5.60 -33.14
CA GLU A 502 -7.36 -4.89 -31.93
C GLU A 502 -6.21 -4.60 -30.95
N TYR A 503 -5.02 -5.15 -31.22
CA TYR A 503 -3.90 -5.09 -30.28
C TYR A 503 -2.71 -4.33 -30.84
N ALA A 504 -1.81 -3.96 -29.91
CA ALA A 504 -0.46 -3.49 -30.18
C ALA A 504 0.56 -4.54 -29.72
N THR A 505 1.79 -4.41 -30.22
CA THR A 505 2.98 -5.09 -29.68
C THR A 505 3.96 -4.06 -29.15
N LEU A 506 4.74 -4.43 -28.14
CA LEU A 506 5.79 -3.60 -27.59
C LEU A 506 7.06 -4.40 -27.39
N GLN A 507 8.14 -3.97 -28.01
CA GLN A 507 9.48 -4.48 -27.76
C GLN A 507 10.26 -3.42 -26.95
N MET A 508 10.70 -3.78 -25.76
CA MET A 508 11.59 -2.97 -24.92
C MET A 508 13.01 -3.51 -25.02
N LYS A 509 13.93 -2.72 -25.57
CA LYS A 509 15.38 -3.05 -25.58
C LYS A 509 16.03 -2.41 -24.37
N MET A 510 16.45 -3.22 -23.43
CA MET A 510 17.00 -2.82 -22.13
C MET A 510 18.53 -2.90 -22.14
N SER A 511 19.15 -1.95 -21.43
CA SER A 511 20.60 -1.85 -21.27
C SER A 511 20.94 -1.15 -19.95
N GLY A 512 22.20 -1.08 -19.57
CA GLY A 512 22.67 -0.35 -18.37
C GLY A 512 22.78 -1.22 -17.10
N THR A 513 22.68 -2.54 -17.23
CA THR A 513 22.98 -3.49 -16.17
C THR A 513 23.72 -4.70 -16.73
N ASP A 514 24.56 -5.31 -15.92
CA ASP A 514 25.26 -6.56 -16.26
C ASP A 514 24.39 -7.80 -16.03
N SER A 515 23.25 -7.63 -15.35
CA SER A 515 22.32 -8.74 -15.11
C SER A 515 21.62 -9.17 -16.40
N LYS A 516 21.65 -10.48 -16.65
CA LYS A 516 20.94 -11.11 -17.76
C LYS A 516 19.57 -11.64 -17.38
N GLN A 517 19.23 -11.61 -16.08
CA GLN A 517 17.95 -12.07 -15.56
C GLN A 517 17.12 -10.85 -15.13
N LEU A 518 16.46 -10.24 -16.09
CA LEU A 518 15.52 -9.16 -15.86
C LEU A 518 14.10 -9.62 -16.16
N VAL A 519 13.19 -9.30 -15.29
CA VAL A 519 11.76 -9.44 -15.51
C VAL A 519 11.20 -8.07 -15.81
N ALA A 520 10.63 -7.89 -17.00
CA ALA A 520 9.98 -6.66 -17.41
C ALA A 520 8.46 -6.77 -17.19
N GLN A 521 7.87 -5.72 -16.63
CA GLN A 521 6.45 -5.64 -16.29
C GLN A 521 5.82 -4.45 -17.01
N LEU A 522 4.76 -4.71 -17.78
CA LEU A 522 3.89 -3.68 -18.33
C LEU A 522 2.83 -3.32 -17.28
N LEU A 523 2.68 -2.04 -16.98
CA LEU A 523 1.84 -1.53 -15.91
C LEU A 523 0.70 -0.67 -16.47
N ASP A 524 -0.44 -0.68 -15.79
CA ASP A 524 -1.53 0.26 -16.06
C ASP A 524 -1.33 1.62 -15.34
N GLY A 525 -2.27 2.55 -15.51
CA GLY A 525 -2.26 3.87 -14.88
C GLY A 525 -2.37 3.86 -13.34
N SER A 526 -2.61 2.69 -12.75
CA SER A 526 -2.68 2.48 -11.28
C SER A 526 -1.42 1.78 -10.73
N ASP A 527 -0.35 1.66 -11.53
CA ASP A 527 0.87 0.93 -11.18
C ASP A 527 0.63 -0.58 -10.95
N LYS A 528 -0.40 -1.14 -11.58
CA LYS A 528 -0.72 -2.56 -11.50
C LYS A 528 -0.17 -3.30 -12.71
N VAL A 529 0.44 -4.46 -12.47
CA VAL A 529 0.99 -5.33 -13.54
C VAL A 529 -0.14 -5.86 -14.41
N VAL A 530 -0.03 -5.61 -15.71
CA VAL A 530 -0.92 -6.10 -16.77
C VAL A 530 -0.31 -7.33 -17.44
N GLN A 531 0.98 -7.25 -17.75
CA GLN A 531 1.76 -8.35 -18.33
C GLN A 531 3.17 -8.37 -17.72
N GLU A 532 3.76 -9.54 -17.69
CA GLU A 532 5.10 -9.78 -17.21
C GLU A 532 5.83 -10.71 -18.18
N VAL A 533 7.06 -10.35 -18.51
CA VAL A 533 7.89 -11.13 -19.43
C VAL A 533 9.34 -11.16 -18.96
N LEU A 534 9.99 -12.30 -19.14
CA LEU A 534 11.42 -12.43 -18.91
C LEU A 534 12.19 -11.81 -20.08
N MET A 535 13.25 -11.08 -19.83
CA MET A 535 14.13 -10.53 -20.84
C MET A 535 14.82 -11.65 -21.62
N GLU A 536 14.82 -11.55 -22.94
CA GLU A 536 15.51 -12.46 -23.83
C GLU A 536 17.03 -12.23 -23.82
N SER A 537 17.77 -13.19 -24.37
CA SER A 537 19.24 -13.14 -24.38
C SER A 537 19.83 -11.97 -25.18
N ASP A 538 19.07 -11.38 -26.08
CA ASP A 538 19.42 -10.19 -26.86
C ASP A 538 19.19 -8.85 -26.13
N GLY A 539 18.70 -8.88 -24.89
CA GLY A 539 18.39 -7.71 -24.08
C GLY A 539 16.99 -7.13 -24.37
N SER A 540 16.15 -7.84 -25.09
CA SER A 540 14.78 -7.38 -25.37
C SER A 540 13.73 -8.09 -24.50
N ALA A 541 12.64 -7.38 -24.20
CA ALA A 541 11.41 -7.92 -23.62
C ALA A 541 10.25 -7.61 -24.56
N GLN A 542 9.48 -8.65 -24.93
CA GLN A 542 8.42 -8.54 -25.92
C GLN A 542 7.05 -8.74 -25.27
N PHE A 543 6.18 -7.75 -25.41
CA PHE A 543 4.81 -7.79 -24.94
C PHE A 543 3.86 -7.87 -26.13
N TYR A 544 3.00 -8.88 -26.13
CA TYR A 544 2.01 -9.12 -27.18
C TYR A 544 0.60 -8.88 -26.68
N TYR A 545 -0.34 -8.72 -27.59
CA TYR A 545 -1.77 -8.56 -27.29
C TYR A 545 -2.08 -7.40 -26.34
N ILE A 546 -1.36 -6.28 -26.47
CA ILE A 546 -1.58 -5.09 -25.66
C ILE A 546 -2.81 -4.36 -26.20
N LYS A 547 -3.82 -4.17 -25.36
CA LYS A 547 -5.01 -3.37 -25.71
C LYS A 547 -4.63 -1.89 -25.88
N PRO A 548 -5.34 -1.13 -26.73
CA PRO A 548 -5.11 0.31 -26.82
C PRO A 548 -5.27 0.99 -25.46
N GLY A 549 -4.32 1.86 -25.12
CA GLY A 549 -4.30 2.55 -23.84
C GLY A 549 -2.94 3.13 -23.50
N THR A 550 -2.86 3.77 -22.34
CA THR A 550 -1.63 4.32 -21.79
C THR A 550 -1.07 3.35 -20.76
N TYR A 551 0.20 3.01 -20.93
CA TYR A 551 0.91 2.05 -20.09
C TYR A 551 2.22 2.64 -19.57
N TYR A 552 2.78 1.95 -18.60
CA TYR A 552 4.10 2.23 -18.02
C TYR A 552 4.91 0.94 -17.99
N CYS A 553 6.22 1.03 -17.81
CA CYS A 553 7.07 -0.14 -17.73
C CYS A 553 7.95 -0.08 -16.49
N ARG A 554 8.06 -1.23 -15.82
CA ARG A 554 8.96 -1.49 -14.71
C ARG A 554 9.76 -2.74 -15.01
N ALA A 555 10.99 -2.81 -14.53
CA ALA A 555 11.80 -4.04 -14.58
C ALA A 555 12.45 -4.27 -13.22
N PHE A 556 12.67 -5.52 -12.88
CA PHE A 556 13.47 -5.89 -11.71
C PHE A 556 14.48 -6.96 -12.06
N VAL A 557 15.56 -6.99 -11.28
CA VAL A 557 16.62 -7.99 -11.40
C VAL A 557 16.19 -9.22 -10.62
N ASP A 558 15.87 -10.31 -11.30
CA ASP A 558 15.56 -11.61 -10.67
C ASP A 558 16.86 -12.39 -10.45
N ARG A 559 17.46 -12.29 -9.26
CA ARG A 559 18.77 -12.88 -8.96
C ARG A 559 18.73 -14.39 -8.85
N ASN A 560 17.62 -14.94 -8.40
CA ASN A 560 17.47 -16.37 -8.11
C ASN A 560 16.68 -17.13 -9.21
N GLY A 561 16.15 -16.44 -10.21
CA GLY A 561 15.41 -17.01 -11.34
C GLY A 561 14.04 -17.57 -10.98
N ASN A 562 13.41 -17.04 -9.92
CA ASN A 562 12.08 -17.51 -9.48
C ASN A 562 10.91 -16.76 -10.14
N GLY A 563 11.19 -15.74 -10.96
CA GLY A 563 10.21 -14.92 -11.65
C GLY A 563 9.45 -13.96 -10.73
N LYS A 564 9.92 -13.72 -9.51
CA LYS A 564 9.28 -12.83 -8.52
C LYS A 564 10.31 -11.93 -7.92
N TRP A 565 9.90 -10.71 -7.61
CA TRP A 565 10.73 -9.79 -6.86
C TRP A 565 10.90 -10.27 -5.41
N ASP A 566 12.15 -10.33 -4.94
CA ASP A 566 12.50 -10.72 -3.58
C ASP A 566 13.03 -9.54 -2.76
N THR A 567 12.57 -9.46 -1.51
CA THR A 567 13.02 -8.47 -0.53
C THR A 567 14.38 -8.82 0.06
N GLY A 568 14.96 -7.85 0.79
CA GLY A 568 16.23 -8.05 1.50
C GLY A 568 16.09 -8.76 2.84
N ASN A 569 17.25 -9.01 3.45
CA ASN A 569 17.39 -9.53 4.81
C ASN A 569 18.63 -8.93 5.47
N TYR A 570 18.45 -8.21 6.58
CA TYR A 570 19.55 -7.52 7.26
C TYR A 570 20.57 -8.49 7.88
N ASP A 571 20.08 -9.52 8.56
CA ASP A 571 20.96 -10.51 9.24
C ASP A 571 21.78 -11.35 8.25
N ALA A 572 21.25 -11.54 7.05
CA ALA A 572 21.97 -12.23 5.97
C ALA A 572 22.78 -11.27 5.08
N ASP A 573 22.82 -9.98 5.40
CA ASP A 573 23.43 -8.92 4.59
C ASP A 573 22.99 -8.94 3.12
N LEU A 574 21.70 -9.20 2.93
CA LEU A 574 21.09 -9.31 1.61
C LEU A 574 20.26 -8.07 1.31
N GLN A 575 20.68 -7.32 0.29
CA GLN A 575 19.89 -6.23 -0.24
C GLN A 575 18.71 -6.76 -1.09
N PRO A 576 17.56 -6.07 -1.13
CA PRO A 576 16.46 -6.45 -2.00
C PRO A 576 16.87 -6.42 -3.48
N GLU A 577 16.09 -7.06 -4.32
CA GLU A 577 16.28 -7.03 -5.77
C GLU A 577 16.02 -5.64 -6.33
N GLU A 578 16.86 -5.22 -7.27
CA GLU A 578 16.82 -3.88 -7.83
C GLU A 578 15.61 -3.70 -8.76
N VAL A 579 14.92 -2.58 -8.61
CA VAL A 579 13.76 -2.20 -9.42
C VAL A 579 14.08 -0.92 -10.20
N TYR A 580 13.64 -0.87 -11.45
CA TYR A 580 13.81 0.25 -12.36
C TYR A 580 12.49 0.61 -13.01
N TYR A 581 12.26 1.90 -13.29
CA TYR A 581 11.09 2.38 -14.01
C TYR A 581 11.49 3.10 -15.30
N TYR A 582 10.76 2.81 -16.38
CA TYR A 582 10.80 3.61 -17.59
C TYR A 582 10.04 4.91 -17.35
N ASN A 583 10.73 6.03 -17.44
CA ASN A 583 10.23 7.33 -16.98
C ASN A 583 9.22 8.03 -17.91
N ARG A 584 8.80 7.36 -19.00
CA ARG A 584 7.86 7.90 -19.99
C ARG A 584 6.62 7.04 -20.09
N GLU A 585 5.54 7.66 -20.53
CA GLU A 585 4.30 6.97 -20.87
C GLU A 585 4.45 6.22 -22.18
N ILE A 586 3.78 5.11 -22.31
CA ILE A 586 3.74 4.26 -23.51
C ILE A 586 2.30 4.26 -24.01
N GLU A 587 2.05 4.94 -25.12
CA GLU A 587 0.75 4.93 -25.77
C GLU A 587 0.67 3.76 -26.75
N ALA A 588 -0.09 2.74 -26.38
CA ALA A 588 -0.39 1.61 -27.26
C ALA A 588 -1.62 1.94 -28.11
N LYS A 589 -1.49 1.81 -29.44
CA LYS A 589 -2.58 1.97 -30.39
C LYS A 589 -2.74 0.66 -31.16
N ALA A 590 -3.98 0.28 -31.43
CA ALA A 590 -4.27 -0.93 -32.22
C ALA A 590 -3.48 -0.93 -33.54
N LYS A 591 -2.99 -2.10 -33.95
CA LYS A 591 -2.17 -2.35 -35.15
C LYS A 591 -0.77 -1.71 -35.14
N PHE A 592 -0.28 -1.21 -34.00
CA PHE A 592 1.04 -0.62 -33.92
C PHE A 592 2.03 -1.56 -33.24
N ASP A 593 3.20 -1.69 -33.86
CA ASP A 593 4.37 -2.33 -33.28
C ASP A 593 5.31 -1.26 -32.77
N LEU A 594 5.50 -1.22 -31.46
CA LEU A 594 6.33 -0.23 -30.77
C LEU A 594 7.68 -0.85 -30.44
N THR A 595 8.78 -0.17 -30.75
CA THR A 595 10.13 -0.52 -30.29
C THR A 595 10.70 0.64 -29.53
N LEU A 596 10.99 0.43 -28.22
CA LEU A 596 11.54 1.43 -27.32
C LEU A 596 12.89 0.98 -26.79
N GLN A 597 13.78 1.96 -26.58
CA GLN A 597 15.07 1.74 -25.95
C GLN A 597 15.01 2.28 -24.52
N TRP A 598 15.56 1.52 -23.58
CA TRP A 598 15.56 1.88 -22.18
C TRP A 598 16.93 1.55 -21.55
N ASN A 599 17.67 2.59 -21.19
CA ASN A 599 18.84 2.45 -20.33
C ASN A 599 18.38 2.58 -18.87
N LEU A 600 18.51 1.50 -18.10
CA LEU A 600 18.03 1.37 -16.73
C LEU A 600 18.71 2.36 -15.77
N THR A 601 19.97 2.73 -16.05
CA THR A 601 20.79 3.60 -15.21
C THR A 601 20.95 5.02 -15.73
N GLU A 602 20.22 5.40 -16.80
CA GLU A 602 20.29 6.76 -17.38
C GLU A 602 19.90 7.84 -16.37
N ARG A 603 18.97 7.53 -15.46
CA ARG A 603 18.48 8.44 -14.42
C ARG A 603 18.69 7.86 -13.03
N LYS A 604 18.88 8.74 -12.03
CA LYS A 604 18.90 8.35 -10.62
C LYS A 604 17.54 7.71 -10.25
N LEU A 605 17.54 6.74 -9.36
CA LEU A 605 16.34 5.98 -8.99
C LEU A 605 15.17 6.86 -8.52
N ASN A 606 15.47 7.94 -7.77
CA ASN A 606 14.46 8.90 -7.30
C ASN A 606 13.84 9.77 -8.43
N GLN A 607 14.27 9.61 -9.67
CA GLN A 607 13.77 10.33 -10.86
C GLN A 607 13.18 9.40 -11.93
N GLN A 608 13.14 8.08 -11.65
CA GLN A 608 12.70 7.11 -12.65
C GLN A 608 11.19 6.93 -12.67
N LYS A 609 10.54 6.82 -11.50
CA LYS A 609 9.10 6.58 -11.45
C LYS A 609 8.31 7.77 -11.96
N PRO A 610 7.40 7.57 -12.96
CA PRO A 610 6.56 8.65 -13.48
C PRO A 610 5.59 9.18 -12.41
N GLY A 611 5.51 10.51 -12.27
CA GLY A 611 4.64 11.15 -11.26
C GLY A 611 3.16 10.82 -11.40
N LYS A 612 2.69 10.47 -12.61
CA LYS A 612 1.28 10.09 -12.85
C LYS A 612 0.88 8.78 -12.17
N ILE A 613 1.80 7.84 -12.00
CA ILE A 613 1.57 6.56 -11.31
C ILE A 613 2.14 6.53 -9.89
N THR A 614 2.74 7.63 -9.44
CA THR A 614 3.19 7.79 -8.06
C THR A 614 1.99 8.03 -7.17
N LYS A 615 1.75 7.12 -6.21
CA LYS A 615 0.61 7.15 -5.29
C LYS A 615 0.86 8.10 -4.12
N GLN A 616 2.10 8.09 -3.61
CA GLN A 616 2.50 8.98 -2.54
C GLN A 616 2.50 10.43 -3.04
N GLN A 617 1.66 11.25 -2.46
CA GLN A 617 1.58 12.67 -2.82
C GLN A 617 2.54 13.50 -1.95
N PRO A 618 3.14 14.56 -2.52
CA PRO A 618 3.87 15.53 -1.74
C PRO A 618 3.00 16.13 -0.62
N ASP A 619 3.63 16.50 0.48
CA ASP A 619 2.94 17.19 1.57
C ASP A 619 2.27 18.46 1.04
N LYS A 620 1.04 18.68 1.48
CA LYS A 620 0.35 19.91 1.14
C LYS A 620 1.03 21.06 1.87
N GLU A 621 1.71 21.92 1.10
CA GLU A 621 2.24 23.16 1.66
C GLU A 621 1.11 23.92 2.35
N LYS A 622 1.32 24.28 3.62
CA LYS A 622 0.42 25.18 4.34
C LYS A 622 0.55 26.54 3.70
N LYS A 623 -0.37 26.85 2.79
CA LYS A 623 -0.38 28.14 2.09
C LYS A 623 -1.09 29.19 2.93
N LYS A 624 -0.47 30.36 3.02
CA LYS A 624 -1.13 31.58 3.47
C LYS A 624 -2.43 31.76 2.72
N LYS A 625 -3.54 32.03 3.40
CA LYS A 625 -4.83 32.30 2.73
C LYS A 625 -4.72 33.62 1.99
N GLN A 626 -4.51 33.56 0.68
CA GLN A 626 -4.35 34.75 -0.17
C GLN A 626 -5.69 35.50 -0.32
N ASN A 627 -5.59 36.83 -0.44
CA ASN A 627 -6.69 37.74 -0.80
C ASN A 627 -7.85 37.95 0.21
N ARG A 628 -7.77 37.46 1.45
CA ARG A 628 -8.81 37.72 2.44
C ARG A 628 -9.06 39.22 2.65
N ASN A 629 -8.01 40.02 2.74
CA ASN A 629 -8.11 41.46 2.89
C ASN A 629 -8.64 42.15 1.63
N ALA A 630 -8.30 41.69 0.46
CA ALA A 630 -8.85 42.19 -0.81
C ALA A 630 -10.34 41.85 -0.96
N GLU A 631 -10.78 40.65 -0.56
CA GLU A 631 -12.19 40.27 -0.52
C GLU A 631 -12.98 41.12 0.48
N ARG A 632 -12.40 41.34 1.66
CA ARG A 632 -12.98 42.21 2.67
C ARG A 632 -13.11 43.67 2.20
N ALA A 633 -12.07 44.19 1.56
CA ALA A 633 -12.11 45.52 0.95
C ALA A 633 -13.27 45.65 -0.06
N ARG A 634 -13.45 44.62 -0.91
CA ARG A 634 -14.60 44.58 -1.84
C ARG A 634 -15.94 44.56 -1.12
N GLN A 635 -16.07 43.80 -0.03
CA GLN A 635 -17.28 43.74 0.77
C GLN A 635 -17.58 45.08 1.44
N LEU A 636 -16.57 45.83 1.85
CA LEU A 636 -16.67 47.13 2.48
C LEU A 636 -16.74 48.29 1.46
N GLY A 637 -16.56 48.05 0.17
CA GLY A 637 -16.55 49.04 -0.86
C GLY A 637 -15.36 50.02 -0.81
N ILE A 638 -14.21 49.58 -0.26
CA ILE A 638 -12.99 50.38 -0.11
C ILE A 638 -11.86 49.78 -0.91
N GLU A 639 -10.85 50.58 -1.27
CA GLU A 639 -9.64 50.11 -1.95
C GLU A 639 -8.67 49.51 -0.95
N TYR A 640 -8.21 48.29 -1.20
CA TYR A 640 -7.18 47.62 -0.37
C TYR A 640 -5.77 47.94 -0.91
N VAL A 641 -5.06 48.76 -0.19
CA VAL A 641 -3.65 49.01 -0.45
C VAL A 641 -2.83 48.09 0.47
N LYS A 642 -2.18 47.08 -0.11
CA LYS A 642 -1.30 46.18 0.63
C LYS A 642 -0.13 47.00 1.21
N LYS A 643 0.01 47.00 2.54
CA LYS A 643 1.21 47.58 3.16
C LYS A 643 2.44 46.83 2.61
N GLN A 644 3.33 47.58 1.93
CA GLN A 644 4.64 47.05 1.59
C GLN A 644 5.38 46.74 2.89
N ALA A 645 5.82 45.48 3.06
CA ALA A 645 6.68 45.12 4.15
C ALA A 645 7.93 46.01 4.09
N VAL A 646 8.12 46.81 5.08
CA VAL A 646 9.40 47.53 5.29
C VAL A 646 10.42 46.42 5.58
N LYS A 647 11.40 46.27 4.67
CA LYS A 647 12.52 45.33 4.82
C LYS A 647 13.38 45.62 6.02
#